data_8c3d1254f119a4d335c0fbba5d26f88a
#
_entry.id   8c3d1254f119a4d335c0fbba5d26f88a
#
_cell.length_a   1.000
_cell.length_b   1.000
_cell.length_c   1.000
_cell.angle_alpha   90.00
_cell.angle_beta   90.00
_cell.angle_gamma   90.00
#
_symmetry.space_group_name_H-M   'P 1'
#
loop_
_entity.id
_entity.type
_entity.pdbx_description
1 polymer ?
#
loop_
_entity_poly.entity_id
_entity_poly.type
_entity_poly.pdbx_seq_one_letter_code
_entity_poly.pdbx_strand_id
1 'polypeptide(L)'
;VTKLSGFSRRLLRDRRGNVLLIGAASMLPLLGMLGGAFDMARAYLVRTRLQQACDAAVLAGRLGMGAEAWSSVAQKKADRYFQSNFRTGQYGSTGSRIIYEPRGISTVHATASASVPMLIMKVFGFGAIDLQASCEAQMELPNADIMFVLDTTLSMAESNPGDSISRIAALRSSVQNFYTVLQKAKGSETRLRYGFVPYASTVNVGTLLKPDWLVSRWTYQSRVAKEVESVPRTGSEFKEEPTGPWAYVSGSKDTTTYTIPAERCTVTSEQNYKPYDENRVNNPDGTATWTAVQIINNIDRSARLSGGTCTVTEVRYKDYVQKQPWRRYKNPDAGAVTYDNRYWWDYTPVEYALASLRNADGLGAVSGGEFTAQVANNHQMRTISWTRSNACIEERQSSLNHDAMKADPGFDLDVDTVPIVGDPKTQWRPALPGLVYSRKQWNANDIRDDRWGAPTTVLHSYDNYITPSSDTAVRAACPTYARKLSVIDATTLSSYLASLKPAGLTYHDVGFLWGLRLLSAQGLFASENQAPLGSKLARHLIFMTDGQTETHVADYDAYGLSALDRRRTPATRLPTAGEQNSLVEQRLGSLCLVAKAKGVTVWVIAFGTSLTPLLSGCATQGHAFEAKNAAELEAAFSDIAKRISHLRLVR
;
A
#
# COMPACT_ATOMS: atom_id res chain seq x y z
N VAL A 1 -14.60 7.71 -115.75
CA VAL A 1 -14.31 6.64 -114.72
C VAL A 1 -12.82 6.31 -114.67
N THR A 2 -11.92 7.29 -114.62
CA THR A 2 -10.45 7.00 -114.71
C THR A 2 -9.58 7.89 -113.82
N LYS A 3 -10.08 8.38 -112.66
CA LYS A 3 -9.25 9.19 -111.75
C LYS A 3 -9.20 8.66 -110.27
N LEU A 4 -9.85 7.52 -109.93
CA LEU A 4 -9.77 6.95 -108.60
C LEU A 4 -8.69 5.93 -108.41
N SER A 5 -8.15 5.31 -109.45
CA SER A 5 -7.09 4.26 -109.36
C SER A 5 -5.68 4.81 -109.07
N GLY A 6 -5.45 6.12 -109.33
CA GLY A 6 -4.14 6.74 -109.07
C GLY A 6 -3.95 7.19 -107.60
N PHE A 7 -5.03 7.49 -106.94
CA PHE A 7 -5.01 7.96 -105.55
C PHE A 7 -4.76 6.77 -104.55
N SER A 8 -5.44 5.67 -104.80
CA SER A 8 -5.28 4.46 -103.95
C SER A 8 -3.83 3.82 -104.09
N ARG A 9 -3.25 3.89 -105.29
CA ARG A 9 -1.85 3.44 -105.51
C ARG A 9 -0.82 4.39 -104.90
N ARG A 10 -1.07 5.69 -104.79
CA ARG A 10 -0.21 6.63 -104.03
C ARG A 10 -0.33 6.46 -102.58
N LEU A 11 -1.50 6.21 -102.07
CA LEU A 11 -1.72 5.96 -100.64
C LEU A 11 -1.04 4.69 -100.17
N LEU A 12 -1.01 3.59 -101.01
CA LEU A 12 -0.34 2.32 -100.72
C LEU A 12 1.18 2.40 -100.83
N ARG A 13 1.75 3.47 -101.47
CA ARG A 13 3.22 3.67 -101.62
C ARG A 13 3.79 4.78 -100.75
N ASP A 14 2.94 5.52 -100.02
CA ASP A 14 3.42 6.62 -99.22
C ASP A 14 3.96 6.06 -97.89
N ARG A 15 5.31 5.96 -97.83
CA ARG A 15 6.04 5.53 -96.63
C ARG A 15 5.92 6.57 -95.44
N ARG A 16 5.39 7.77 -95.67
CA ARG A 16 5.18 8.81 -94.65
C ARG A 16 4.02 8.41 -93.72
N GLY A 17 3.09 7.58 -94.15
CA GLY A 17 2.00 7.07 -93.37
C GLY A 17 2.46 6.02 -92.31
N ASN A 18 3.60 5.41 -92.49
CA ASN A 18 4.11 4.40 -91.50
C ASN A 18 4.42 5.01 -90.10
N VAL A 19 4.84 6.30 -90.09
CA VAL A 19 5.12 6.97 -88.80
C VAL A 19 3.83 7.19 -88.03
N LEU A 20 2.75 7.51 -88.73
CA LEU A 20 1.44 7.69 -88.08
C LEU A 20 0.84 6.35 -87.61
N LEU A 21 1.07 5.31 -88.38
CA LEU A 21 0.61 3.95 -88.02
C LEU A 21 1.45 3.35 -86.90
N ILE A 22 2.78 3.54 -86.90
CA ILE A 22 3.69 3.15 -85.83
C ILE A 22 3.40 4.00 -84.57
N GLY A 23 3.17 5.30 -84.71
CA GLY A 23 2.76 6.21 -83.64
C GLY A 23 1.44 5.78 -82.99
N ALA A 24 0.44 5.48 -83.84
CA ALA A 24 -0.86 4.97 -83.34
C ALA A 24 -0.72 3.57 -82.67
N ALA A 25 0.07 2.69 -83.24
CA ALA A 25 0.33 1.36 -82.65
C ALA A 25 1.13 1.42 -81.35
N SER A 26 2.06 2.41 -81.23
CA SER A 26 2.85 2.60 -79.99
C SER A 26 2.04 3.31 -78.89
N MET A 27 0.97 4.04 -79.23
CA MET A 27 0.08 4.61 -78.24
C MET A 27 -0.64 3.57 -77.39
N LEU A 28 -1.01 2.41 -77.94
CA LEU A 28 -1.70 1.35 -77.18
C LEU A 28 -0.84 0.81 -76.02
N PRO A 29 0.42 0.39 -76.23
CA PRO A 29 1.26 -0.06 -75.10
C PRO A 29 1.60 1.10 -74.12
N LEU A 30 1.77 2.33 -74.63
CA LEU A 30 1.99 3.52 -73.78
C LEU A 30 0.75 3.84 -72.94
N LEU A 31 -0.44 3.79 -73.48
CA LEU A 31 -1.71 3.95 -72.74
C LEU A 31 -1.90 2.78 -71.75
N GLY A 32 -1.48 1.56 -72.13
CA GLY A 32 -1.47 0.40 -71.22
C GLY A 32 -0.54 0.60 -70.03
N MET A 33 0.70 1.07 -70.28
CA MET A 33 1.66 1.35 -69.21
C MET A 33 1.24 2.49 -68.30
N LEU A 34 0.79 3.63 -68.86
CA LEU A 34 0.30 4.79 -68.10
C LEU A 34 -0.97 4.45 -67.35
N GLY A 35 -1.90 3.73 -67.99
CA GLY A 35 -3.14 3.28 -67.36
C GLY A 35 -2.90 2.26 -66.21
N GLY A 36 -2.00 1.33 -66.47
CA GLY A 36 -1.55 0.38 -65.44
C GLY A 36 -0.92 1.08 -64.23
N ALA A 37 -0.01 2.02 -64.51
CA ALA A 37 0.61 2.81 -63.43
C ALA A 37 -0.41 3.61 -62.61
N PHE A 38 -1.39 4.24 -63.28
CA PHE A 38 -2.46 4.98 -62.58
C PHE A 38 -3.37 4.10 -61.75
N ASP A 39 -3.85 2.98 -62.33
CA ASP A 39 -4.72 2.03 -61.62
C ASP A 39 -3.97 1.33 -60.47
N MET A 40 -2.69 1.00 -60.64
CA MET A 40 -1.86 0.46 -59.57
C MET A 40 -1.57 1.46 -58.45
N ALA A 41 -1.30 2.73 -58.77
CA ALA A 41 -1.12 3.80 -57.78
C ALA A 41 -2.37 3.97 -56.95
N ARG A 42 -3.55 3.94 -57.58
CA ARG A 42 -4.84 4.00 -56.93
C ARG A 42 -5.09 2.77 -56.03
N ALA A 43 -4.80 1.56 -56.52
CA ALA A 43 -4.91 0.35 -55.75
C ALA A 43 -3.95 0.38 -54.52
N TYR A 44 -2.74 0.90 -54.69
CA TYR A 44 -1.79 1.08 -53.58
C TYR A 44 -2.31 2.05 -52.53
N LEU A 45 -2.91 3.19 -52.89
CA LEU A 45 -3.54 4.13 -51.96
C LEU A 45 -4.68 3.47 -51.17
N VAL A 46 -5.55 2.72 -51.87
CA VAL A 46 -6.65 1.99 -51.25
C VAL A 46 -6.12 0.94 -50.27
N ARG A 47 -5.09 0.17 -50.65
CA ARG A 47 -4.45 -0.83 -49.80
C ARG A 47 -3.87 -0.20 -48.54
N THR A 48 -3.17 0.94 -48.66
CA THR A 48 -2.60 1.63 -47.52
C THR A 48 -3.68 2.13 -46.56
N ARG A 49 -4.78 2.67 -47.09
CA ARG A 49 -5.93 3.11 -46.26
C ARG A 49 -6.67 1.94 -45.63
N LEU A 50 -6.82 0.83 -46.35
CA LEU A 50 -7.41 -0.41 -45.81
C LEU A 50 -6.59 -0.99 -44.66
N GLN A 51 -5.25 -0.96 -44.79
CA GLN A 51 -4.35 -1.36 -43.71
C GLN A 51 -4.51 -0.46 -42.48
N GLN A 52 -4.49 0.86 -42.64
CA GLN A 52 -4.69 1.81 -41.55
C GLN A 52 -6.03 1.61 -40.83
N ALA A 53 -7.09 1.33 -41.59
CA ALA A 53 -8.41 1.09 -41.03
C ALA A 53 -8.47 -0.25 -40.29
N CYS A 54 -7.83 -1.29 -40.82
CA CYS A 54 -7.70 -2.57 -40.18
C CYS A 54 -6.96 -2.45 -38.84
N ASP A 55 -5.80 -1.78 -38.82
CA ASP A 55 -5.00 -1.52 -37.64
C ASP A 55 -5.81 -0.76 -36.56
N ALA A 56 -6.53 0.28 -36.97
CA ALA A 56 -7.39 1.04 -36.06
C ALA A 56 -8.55 0.19 -35.47
N ALA A 57 -9.11 -0.69 -36.29
CA ALA A 57 -10.21 -1.55 -35.88
C ALA A 57 -9.78 -2.62 -34.86
N VAL A 58 -8.66 -3.32 -35.09
CA VAL A 58 -8.16 -4.33 -34.14
C VAL A 58 -7.71 -3.71 -32.84
N LEU A 59 -7.09 -2.52 -32.86
CA LEU A 59 -6.76 -1.76 -31.65
C LEU A 59 -8.01 -1.39 -30.85
N ALA A 60 -9.02 -0.85 -31.52
CA ALA A 60 -10.27 -0.45 -30.88
C ALA A 60 -11.04 -1.66 -30.33
N GLY A 61 -11.04 -2.78 -31.07
CA GLY A 61 -11.66 -4.03 -30.66
C GLY A 61 -10.95 -4.63 -29.46
N ARG A 62 -9.61 -4.68 -29.48
CA ARG A 62 -8.82 -5.20 -28.36
C ARG A 62 -8.99 -4.33 -27.09
N LEU A 63 -9.03 -3.02 -27.26
CA LEU A 63 -9.34 -2.09 -26.16
C LEU A 63 -10.76 -2.32 -25.62
N GLY A 64 -11.71 -2.70 -26.49
CA GLY A 64 -13.08 -3.00 -26.12
C GLY A 64 -13.24 -4.29 -25.31
N MET A 65 -12.33 -5.25 -25.45
CA MET A 65 -12.32 -6.48 -24.67
C MET A 65 -11.96 -6.26 -23.19
N GLY A 66 -11.14 -5.25 -22.90
CA GLY A 66 -10.62 -5.11 -21.55
C GLY A 66 -9.82 -6.36 -21.12
N ALA A 67 -10.21 -6.99 -20.02
CA ALA A 67 -9.64 -8.25 -19.51
C ALA A 67 -10.49 -9.48 -19.87
N GLU A 68 -11.54 -9.30 -20.65
CA GLU A 68 -12.51 -10.33 -21.01
C GLU A 68 -12.27 -10.91 -22.42
N ALA A 69 -13.03 -11.93 -22.78
CA ALA A 69 -13.03 -12.47 -24.13
C ALA A 69 -13.73 -11.51 -25.12
N TRP A 70 -13.54 -11.77 -26.42
CA TRP A 70 -14.19 -11.00 -27.48
C TRP A 70 -15.70 -11.00 -27.30
N SER A 71 -16.30 -9.84 -27.29
CA SER A 71 -17.74 -9.64 -27.08
C SER A 71 -18.37 -8.82 -28.21
N SER A 72 -19.69 -8.80 -28.28
CA SER A 72 -20.43 -7.96 -29.22
C SER A 72 -20.16 -6.46 -29.02
N VAL A 73 -19.80 -6.04 -27.82
CA VAL A 73 -19.41 -4.67 -27.49
C VAL A 73 -18.05 -4.34 -28.12
N ALA A 74 -17.06 -5.24 -27.98
CA ALA A 74 -15.74 -5.11 -28.58
C ALA A 74 -15.86 -5.07 -30.12
N GLN A 75 -16.67 -5.95 -30.71
CA GLN A 75 -16.90 -5.99 -32.14
C GLN A 75 -17.53 -4.70 -32.65
N LYS A 76 -18.60 -4.21 -32.02
CA LYS A 76 -19.24 -2.93 -32.40
C LYS A 76 -18.27 -1.75 -32.33
N LYS A 77 -17.36 -1.76 -31.36
CA LYS A 77 -16.34 -0.73 -31.24
C LYS A 77 -15.32 -0.84 -32.39
N ALA A 78 -14.85 -2.05 -32.70
CA ALA A 78 -13.95 -2.31 -33.83
C ALA A 78 -14.57 -1.88 -35.16
N ASP A 79 -15.83 -2.30 -35.44
CA ASP A 79 -16.55 -1.97 -36.66
C ASP A 79 -16.69 -0.45 -36.84
N ARG A 80 -17.00 0.27 -35.78
CA ARG A 80 -17.10 1.75 -35.82
C ARG A 80 -15.79 2.40 -36.23
N TYR A 81 -14.66 1.93 -35.69
CA TYR A 81 -13.34 2.45 -36.03
C TYR A 81 -12.93 2.08 -37.46
N PHE A 82 -13.26 0.86 -37.92
CA PHE A 82 -13.05 0.46 -39.32
C PHE A 82 -13.79 1.38 -40.26
N GLN A 83 -15.10 1.56 -40.07
CA GLN A 83 -15.98 2.39 -40.90
C GLN A 83 -15.61 3.87 -40.89
N SER A 84 -15.10 4.37 -39.75
CA SER A 84 -14.64 5.77 -39.66
C SER A 84 -13.35 6.02 -40.43
N ASN A 85 -12.48 5.02 -40.55
CA ASN A 85 -11.18 5.13 -41.22
C ASN A 85 -11.21 4.66 -42.70
N PHE A 86 -12.16 3.79 -43.05
CA PHE A 86 -12.38 3.31 -44.42
C PHE A 86 -13.87 3.37 -44.79
N ARG A 87 -14.28 4.43 -45.45
CA ARG A 87 -15.67 4.60 -45.88
C ARG A 87 -15.95 3.81 -47.16
N THR A 88 -17.12 3.21 -47.26
CA THR A 88 -17.59 2.57 -48.48
C THR A 88 -17.49 3.50 -49.66
N GLY A 89 -16.91 3.05 -50.78
CA GLY A 89 -16.70 3.86 -51.99
C GLY A 89 -15.48 4.77 -51.97
N GLN A 90 -14.68 4.75 -50.90
CA GLN A 90 -13.44 5.55 -50.81
C GLN A 90 -12.48 5.20 -51.95
N TYR A 91 -12.05 6.19 -52.70
CA TYR A 91 -11.24 6.01 -53.92
C TYR A 91 -11.88 5.09 -54.98
N GLY A 92 -13.23 4.98 -54.97
CA GLY A 92 -13.99 4.13 -55.87
C GLY A 92 -13.91 2.63 -55.56
N SER A 93 -13.46 2.26 -54.36
CA SER A 93 -13.47 0.86 -53.91
C SER A 93 -14.88 0.37 -53.62
N THR A 94 -15.09 -0.94 -53.74
CA THR A 94 -16.36 -1.63 -53.47
C THR A 94 -16.15 -2.82 -52.58
N GLY A 95 -17.21 -3.36 -51.93
CA GLY A 95 -17.17 -4.61 -51.20
C GLY A 95 -16.25 -4.61 -49.99
N SER A 96 -16.04 -3.43 -49.31
CA SER A 96 -15.21 -3.37 -48.13
C SER A 96 -15.81 -4.17 -46.96
N ARG A 97 -15.05 -5.06 -46.39
CA ARG A 97 -15.42 -5.87 -45.20
C ARG A 97 -14.21 -6.14 -44.34
N ILE A 98 -14.43 -6.45 -43.08
CA ILE A 98 -13.42 -6.92 -42.13
C ILE A 98 -13.94 -8.16 -41.39
N ILE A 99 -13.07 -9.12 -41.17
CA ILE A 99 -13.34 -10.34 -40.42
C ILE A 99 -12.38 -10.38 -39.24
N TYR A 100 -12.91 -10.52 -38.04
CA TYR A 100 -12.12 -10.62 -36.80
C TYR A 100 -11.95 -12.06 -36.38
N GLU A 101 -10.75 -12.41 -35.97
CA GLU A 101 -10.33 -13.72 -35.45
C GLU A 101 -9.69 -13.52 -34.08
N PRO A 102 -10.48 -13.49 -32.99
CA PRO A 102 -9.97 -13.38 -31.65
C PRO A 102 -9.18 -14.64 -31.26
N ARG A 103 -7.96 -14.47 -30.74
CA ARG A 103 -7.08 -15.54 -30.25
C ARG A 103 -6.90 -15.40 -28.75
N GLY A 104 -7.70 -16.12 -27.98
CA GLY A 104 -7.74 -15.98 -26.52
C GLY A 104 -8.21 -14.61 -26.06
N ILE A 105 -7.70 -14.17 -24.92
CA ILE A 105 -8.05 -12.87 -24.30
C ILE A 105 -7.02 -11.77 -24.62
N SER A 106 -5.89 -12.09 -25.22
CA SER A 106 -4.77 -11.16 -25.43
C SER A 106 -4.67 -10.60 -26.84
N THR A 107 -5.10 -11.33 -27.84
CA THR A 107 -4.82 -11.03 -29.24
C THR A 107 -6.08 -10.97 -30.07
N VAL A 108 -6.17 -10.01 -30.98
CA VAL A 108 -7.21 -9.92 -32.01
C VAL A 108 -6.51 -9.80 -33.36
N HIS A 109 -6.66 -10.82 -34.19
CA HIS A 109 -6.29 -10.80 -35.59
C HIS A 109 -7.50 -10.38 -36.43
N ALA A 110 -7.29 -9.69 -37.55
CA ALA A 110 -8.34 -9.43 -38.52
C ALA A 110 -7.80 -9.35 -39.94
N THR A 111 -8.66 -9.69 -40.87
CA THR A 111 -8.42 -9.53 -42.32
C THR A 111 -9.46 -8.59 -42.90
N ALA A 112 -9.01 -7.49 -43.44
CA ALA A 112 -9.84 -6.56 -44.19
C ALA A 112 -9.67 -6.77 -45.68
N SER A 113 -10.75 -6.67 -46.44
CA SER A 113 -10.75 -6.81 -47.92
C SER A 113 -11.56 -5.72 -48.57
N ALA A 114 -11.17 -5.33 -49.77
CA ALA A 114 -11.88 -4.39 -50.64
C ALA A 114 -11.52 -4.66 -52.09
N SER A 115 -12.43 -4.43 -53.04
CA SER A 115 -12.22 -4.53 -54.47
C SER A 115 -12.08 -3.15 -55.10
N VAL A 116 -11.08 -2.97 -55.98
CA VAL A 116 -10.85 -1.69 -56.69
C VAL A 116 -11.07 -1.93 -58.18
N PRO A 117 -12.21 -1.44 -58.73
CA PRO A 117 -12.44 -1.51 -60.17
C PRO A 117 -11.39 -0.73 -60.95
N MET A 118 -10.86 -1.33 -62.00
CA MET A 118 -9.94 -0.70 -62.91
C MET A 118 -10.62 0.34 -63.75
N LEU A 119 -10.00 1.50 -63.91
CA LEU A 119 -10.56 2.60 -64.76
C LEU A 119 -10.03 2.51 -66.17
N ILE A 120 -8.74 2.50 -66.32
CA ILE A 120 -8.06 2.52 -67.65
C ILE A 120 -7.81 1.13 -68.13
N MET A 121 -7.30 0.26 -67.24
CA MET A 121 -6.98 -1.13 -67.59
C MET A 121 -8.22 -1.97 -67.90
N LYS A 122 -9.43 -1.49 -67.56
CA LYS A 122 -10.69 -2.10 -67.95
C LYS A 122 -10.84 -2.21 -69.48
N VAL A 123 -10.30 -1.23 -70.25
CA VAL A 123 -10.29 -1.25 -71.70
C VAL A 123 -9.45 -2.42 -72.25
N PHE A 124 -8.48 -2.89 -71.49
CA PHE A 124 -7.62 -4.00 -71.81
C PHE A 124 -8.11 -5.33 -71.21
N GLY A 125 -9.34 -5.39 -70.66
CA GLY A 125 -9.97 -6.60 -70.17
C GLY A 125 -9.74 -6.88 -68.66
N PHE A 126 -9.07 -6.00 -67.93
CA PHE A 126 -8.89 -6.14 -66.49
C PHE A 126 -10.04 -5.46 -65.73
N GLY A 127 -10.85 -6.25 -64.98
CA GLY A 127 -12.07 -5.74 -64.36
C GLY A 127 -11.86 -5.03 -63.00
N ALA A 128 -11.18 -5.67 -62.09
CA ALA A 128 -10.92 -5.17 -60.74
C ALA A 128 -9.68 -5.87 -60.11
N ILE A 129 -9.11 -5.24 -59.09
CA ILE A 129 -8.09 -5.83 -58.22
C ILE A 129 -8.72 -6.01 -56.84
N ASP A 130 -8.65 -7.23 -56.29
CA ASP A 130 -9.02 -7.53 -54.90
C ASP A 130 -7.83 -7.30 -53.98
N LEU A 131 -8.03 -6.45 -53.01
CA LEU A 131 -7.02 -6.08 -52.01
C LEU A 131 -7.35 -6.73 -50.67
N GLN A 132 -6.33 -7.16 -49.99
CA GLN A 132 -6.39 -7.66 -48.62
C GLN A 132 -5.35 -6.95 -47.76
N ALA A 133 -5.74 -6.71 -46.51
CA ALA A 133 -4.90 -6.19 -45.45
C ALA A 133 -5.09 -7.05 -44.21
N SER A 134 -4.00 -7.55 -43.64
CA SER A 134 -3.99 -8.30 -42.40
C SER A 134 -3.45 -7.42 -41.29
N CYS A 135 -4.09 -7.48 -40.13
CA CYS A 135 -3.71 -6.68 -38.97
C CYS A 135 -3.90 -7.50 -37.69
N GLU A 136 -3.08 -7.24 -36.70
CA GLU A 136 -3.16 -7.90 -35.40
C GLU A 136 -2.86 -6.89 -34.30
N ALA A 137 -3.67 -6.91 -33.24
CA ALA A 137 -3.43 -6.17 -32.02
C ALA A 137 -3.28 -7.15 -30.85
N GLN A 138 -2.18 -7.04 -30.15
CA GLN A 138 -1.89 -7.80 -28.94
C GLN A 138 -1.75 -6.86 -27.75
N MET A 139 -2.24 -7.30 -26.59
CA MET A 139 -1.92 -6.65 -25.33
C MET A 139 -0.59 -7.23 -24.85
N GLU A 140 0.44 -6.43 -24.89
CA GLU A 140 1.72 -6.76 -24.27
C GLU A 140 1.94 -5.91 -23.04
N LEU A 141 2.21 -6.55 -21.91
CA LEU A 141 2.73 -5.88 -20.74
C LEU A 141 4.23 -5.68 -20.94
N PRO A 142 4.76 -4.46 -20.80
CA PRO A 142 6.19 -4.27 -20.65
C PRO A 142 6.66 -4.94 -19.35
N ASN A 143 7.96 -5.26 -19.24
CA ASN A 143 8.51 -5.59 -17.93
C ASN A 143 8.17 -4.48 -16.95
N ALA A 144 7.60 -4.84 -15.81
CA ALA A 144 7.17 -3.86 -14.83
C ALA A 144 7.55 -4.28 -13.40
N ASP A 145 8.04 -3.30 -12.66
CA ASP A 145 8.22 -3.35 -11.22
C ASP A 145 7.12 -2.50 -10.57
N ILE A 146 6.32 -3.12 -9.72
CA ILE A 146 5.17 -2.48 -9.09
C ILE A 146 5.37 -2.50 -7.58
N MET A 147 5.55 -1.32 -7.00
CA MET A 147 5.71 -1.14 -5.57
C MET A 147 4.42 -0.60 -4.97
N PHE A 148 3.81 -1.37 -4.09
CA PHE A 148 2.66 -0.94 -3.31
C PHE A 148 3.13 -0.30 -2.01
N VAL A 149 2.73 0.93 -1.77
CA VAL A 149 2.88 1.63 -0.50
C VAL A 149 1.49 1.77 0.11
N LEU A 150 1.23 0.95 1.11
CA LEU A 150 -0.12 0.68 1.60
C LEU A 150 -0.31 1.21 3.00
N ASP A 151 -1.30 2.07 3.15
CA ASP A 151 -1.73 2.51 4.46
C ASP A 151 -2.29 1.33 5.28
N THR A 152 -1.74 1.15 6.47
CA THR A 152 -2.21 0.18 7.45
C THR A 152 -2.41 0.81 8.82
N THR A 153 -2.77 2.08 8.84
CA THR A 153 -3.06 2.83 10.06
C THR A 153 -4.38 2.38 10.69
N LEU A 154 -4.65 2.82 11.89
CA LEU A 154 -5.79 2.36 12.68
C LEU A 154 -7.13 2.62 11.98
N SER A 155 -7.26 3.72 11.23
CA SER A 155 -8.45 4.08 10.44
C SER A 155 -8.82 3.02 9.39
N MET A 156 -7.86 2.22 8.91
CA MET A 156 -8.10 1.12 7.98
C MET A 156 -8.94 -0.03 8.58
N ALA A 157 -9.11 -0.07 9.91
CA ALA A 157 -10.04 -1.01 10.56
C ALA A 157 -11.50 -0.61 10.41
N GLU A 158 -11.78 0.65 10.07
CA GLU A 158 -13.12 1.19 9.88
C GLU A 158 -13.71 0.80 8.52
N SER A 159 -15.02 0.97 8.35
CA SER A 159 -15.72 0.85 7.07
C SER A 159 -16.09 2.23 6.54
N ASN A 160 -16.09 2.42 5.23
CA ASN A 160 -16.67 3.64 4.65
C ASN A 160 -18.19 3.63 4.73
N PRO A 161 -18.85 4.77 4.66
CA PRO A 161 -20.30 4.84 4.58
C PRO A 161 -20.85 3.98 3.43
N GLY A 162 -21.74 3.05 3.76
CA GLY A 162 -22.35 2.11 2.80
C GLY A 162 -21.58 0.82 2.54
N ASP A 163 -20.34 0.69 3.00
CA ASP A 163 -19.57 -0.54 2.89
C ASP A 163 -19.91 -1.52 4.04
N SER A 164 -20.04 -2.79 3.72
CA SER A 164 -20.21 -3.88 4.69
C SER A 164 -18.90 -4.49 5.19
N ILE A 165 -17.77 -4.05 4.63
CA ILE A 165 -16.42 -4.53 4.95
C ILE A 165 -15.52 -3.38 5.38
N SER A 166 -14.48 -3.68 6.14
CA SER A 166 -13.49 -2.68 6.54
C SER A 166 -12.62 -2.24 5.36
N ARG A 167 -12.03 -1.05 5.49
CA ARG A 167 -11.11 -0.49 4.46
C ARG A 167 -9.95 -1.43 4.18
N ILE A 168 -9.37 -2.07 5.21
CA ILE A 168 -8.29 -3.04 5.01
C ILE A 168 -8.76 -4.29 4.26
N ALA A 169 -10.00 -4.74 4.46
CA ALA A 169 -10.55 -5.87 3.72
C ALA A 169 -10.79 -5.50 2.24
N ALA A 170 -11.31 -4.31 1.97
CA ALA A 170 -11.46 -3.78 0.62
C ALA A 170 -10.12 -3.65 -0.11
N LEU A 171 -9.07 -3.14 0.59
CA LEU A 171 -7.72 -3.04 0.06
C LEU A 171 -7.17 -4.42 -0.35
N ARG A 172 -7.28 -5.42 0.53
CA ARG A 172 -6.80 -6.79 0.25
C ARG A 172 -7.44 -7.35 -1.01
N SER A 173 -8.76 -7.23 -1.14
CA SER A 173 -9.51 -7.67 -2.32
C SER A 173 -9.08 -6.94 -3.58
N SER A 174 -8.96 -5.61 -3.53
CA SER A 174 -8.60 -4.79 -4.69
C SER A 174 -7.18 -5.08 -5.19
N VAL A 175 -6.21 -5.27 -4.30
CA VAL A 175 -4.84 -5.66 -4.68
C VAL A 175 -4.80 -7.07 -5.28
N GLN A 176 -5.59 -8.02 -4.75
CA GLN A 176 -5.70 -9.37 -5.31
C GLN A 176 -6.30 -9.34 -6.73
N ASN A 177 -7.34 -8.53 -6.95
CA ASN A 177 -7.95 -8.36 -8.26
C ASN A 177 -7.02 -7.67 -9.25
N PHE A 178 -6.30 -6.62 -8.82
CA PHE A 178 -5.25 -5.97 -9.61
C PHE A 178 -4.20 -6.98 -10.10
N TYR A 179 -3.68 -7.81 -9.20
CA TYR A 179 -2.74 -8.87 -9.53
C TYR A 179 -3.33 -9.82 -10.59
N THR A 180 -4.57 -10.26 -10.38
CA THR A 180 -5.25 -11.18 -11.29
C THR A 180 -5.39 -10.60 -12.71
N VAL A 181 -5.75 -9.31 -12.82
CA VAL A 181 -5.86 -8.60 -14.10
C VAL A 181 -4.52 -8.57 -14.82
N LEU A 182 -3.44 -8.21 -14.13
CA LEU A 182 -2.11 -8.14 -14.74
C LEU A 182 -1.55 -9.52 -15.10
N GLN A 183 -1.79 -10.54 -14.28
CA GLN A 183 -1.35 -11.91 -14.61
C GLN A 183 -2.08 -12.48 -15.84
N LYS A 184 -3.35 -12.13 -16.04
CA LYS A 184 -4.08 -12.50 -17.27
C LYS A 184 -3.55 -11.80 -18.51
N ALA A 185 -3.02 -10.59 -18.37
CA ALA A 185 -2.47 -9.80 -19.46
C ALA A 185 -0.97 -10.07 -19.72
N LYS A 186 -0.32 -10.85 -18.85
CA LYS A 186 1.12 -11.15 -18.92
C LYS A 186 1.44 -12.06 -20.09
N GLY A 187 2.39 -11.65 -20.95
CA GLY A 187 3.01 -12.52 -21.96
C GLY A 187 4.04 -13.49 -21.34
N SER A 188 4.46 -14.51 -22.10
CA SER A 188 5.46 -15.51 -21.66
C SER A 188 6.78 -14.88 -21.23
N GLU A 189 7.23 -13.86 -21.95
CA GLU A 189 8.53 -13.21 -21.75
C GLU A 189 8.46 -11.99 -20.80
N THR A 190 7.26 -11.63 -20.33
CA THR A 190 7.08 -10.45 -19.48
C THR A 190 7.49 -10.74 -18.04
N ARG A 191 8.40 -9.94 -17.48
CA ARG A 191 8.75 -9.95 -16.07
C ARG A 191 7.86 -8.96 -15.29
N LEU A 192 7.00 -9.48 -14.42
CA LEU A 192 6.25 -8.69 -13.44
C LEU A 192 6.78 -8.99 -12.04
N ARG A 193 7.20 -7.94 -11.33
CA ARG A 193 7.58 -8.05 -9.92
C ARG A 193 6.72 -7.12 -9.08
N TYR A 194 6.40 -7.59 -7.89
CA TYR A 194 5.59 -6.86 -6.91
C TYR A 194 6.37 -6.70 -5.62
N GLY A 195 6.38 -5.49 -5.08
CA GLY A 195 6.90 -5.17 -3.77
C GLY A 195 5.83 -4.50 -2.91
N PHE A 196 5.99 -4.55 -1.60
CA PHE A 196 4.98 -4.05 -0.66
C PHE A 196 5.65 -3.33 0.50
N VAL A 197 5.16 -2.15 0.82
CA VAL A 197 5.54 -1.37 2.00
C VAL A 197 4.26 -0.99 2.75
N PRO A 198 3.78 -1.85 3.65
CA PRO A 198 2.78 -1.42 4.63
C PRO A 198 3.40 -0.38 5.55
N TYR A 199 2.70 0.71 5.82
CA TYR A 199 3.20 1.77 6.69
C TYR A 199 2.15 2.22 7.70
N ALA A 200 2.65 2.75 8.81
CA ALA A 200 1.90 3.44 9.84
C ALA A 200 2.79 4.53 10.47
N SER A 201 2.99 4.56 11.79
CA SER A 201 3.96 5.46 12.45
C SER A 201 5.42 5.13 12.09
N THR A 202 5.67 3.96 11.54
CA THR A 202 6.97 3.47 11.05
C THR A 202 6.76 2.43 9.94
N VAL A 203 7.84 1.80 9.50
CA VAL A 203 7.86 0.71 8.51
C VAL A 203 8.67 -0.47 9.03
N ASN A 204 8.25 -1.68 8.70
CA ASN A 204 8.91 -2.92 9.09
C ASN A 204 9.79 -3.44 7.94
N VAL A 205 11.01 -2.93 7.87
CA VAL A 205 12.00 -3.21 6.82
C VAL A 205 13.30 -3.80 7.34
N GLY A 206 13.44 -3.95 8.65
CA GLY A 206 14.71 -4.31 9.27
C GLY A 206 15.31 -5.60 8.72
N THR A 207 14.50 -6.63 8.52
CA THR A 207 14.97 -7.92 7.98
C THR A 207 15.24 -7.90 6.46
N LEU A 208 15.11 -6.75 5.80
CA LEU A 208 15.54 -6.55 4.42
C LEU A 208 16.94 -5.92 4.33
N LEU A 209 17.43 -5.39 5.45
CA LEU A 209 18.71 -4.69 5.53
C LEU A 209 19.87 -5.66 5.72
N LYS A 210 21.08 -5.22 5.39
CA LYS A 210 22.32 -5.94 5.73
C LYS A 210 22.74 -5.59 7.16
N PRO A 211 23.43 -6.49 7.90
CA PRO A 211 23.92 -6.21 9.25
C PRO A 211 24.73 -4.92 9.36
N ASP A 212 25.55 -4.63 8.36
CA ASP A 212 26.41 -3.45 8.32
C ASP A 212 25.66 -2.15 8.03
N TRP A 213 24.40 -2.22 7.66
CA TRP A 213 23.53 -1.06 7.47
C TRP A 213 22.84 -0.62 8.77
N LEU A 214 22.99 -1.40 9.84
CA LEU A 214 22.48 -1.10 11.16
C LEU A 214 23.62 -0.67 12.10
N VAL A 215 23.29 0.26 13.01
CA VAL A 215 24.21 0.66 14.08
C VAL A 215 24.48 -0.51 15.02
N SER A 216 25.68 -0.58 15.60
CA SER A 216 26.05 -1.59 16.60
C SER A 216 25.69 -1.15 18.03
N ARG A 217 25.52 0.15 18.25
CA ARG A 217 25.11 0.76 19.52
C ARG A 217 24.22 1.96 19.22
N TRP A 218 23.25 2.20 20.10
CA TRP A 218 22.40 3.38 19.97
C TRP A 218 21.83 3.82 21.31
N THR A 219 21.60 5.11 21.43
CA THR A 219 21.03 5.74 22.62
C THR A 219 19.54 5.94 22.46
N TYR A 220 18.74 5.34 23.34
CA TYR A 220 17.29 5.50 23.36
C TYR A 220 16.85 6.35 24.55
N GLN A 221 15.71 7.03 24.46
CA GLN A 221 15.08 7.75 25.56
C GLN A 221 14.51 6.75 26.56
N SER A 222 15.35 6.26 27.45
CA SER A 222 15.08 5.11 28.31
C SER A 222 15.05 5.51 29.80
N ARG A 223 15.36 4.58 30.67
CA ARG A 223 15.47 4.76 32.11
C ARG A 223 16.52 3.84 32.70
N VAL A 224 17.10 4.26 33.83
CA VAL A 224 18.06 3.47 34.60
C VAL A 224 17.49 3.20 35.98
N ALA A 225 17.54 1.97 36.43
CA ALA A 225 17.17 1.60 37.79
C ALA A 225 18.11 2.27 38.78
N LYS A 226 17.57 2.93 39.80
CA LYS A 226 18.35 3.55 40.87
C LYS A 226 18.43 2.66 42.09
N GLU A 227 17.55 2.88 42.99
CA GLU A 227 17.57 2.29 44.33
C GLU A 227 16.23 1.63 44.61
N VAL A 228 16.26 0.56 45.37
CA VAL A 228 15.05 -0.07 45.95
C VAL A 228 14.94 0.43 47.36
N GLU A 229 13.92 1.20 47.65
CA GLU A 229 13.57 1.62 49.00
C GLU A 229 12.63 0.60 49.62
N SER A 230 13.03 0.00 50.70
CA SER A 230 12.18 -0.88 51.52
C SER A 230 11.45 -0.05 52.57
N VAL A 231 10.17 0.21 52.31
CA VAL A 231 9.33 1.04 53.17
C VAL A 231 8.62 0.13 54.17
N PRO A 232 8.79 0.35 55.47
CA PRO A 232 8.07 -0.44 56.46
C PRO A 232 6.57 -0.18 56.41
N ARG A 233 5.81 -1.24 56.40
CA ARG A 233 4.36 -1.23 56.47
C ARG A 233 3.95 -1.99 57.73
N THR A 234 3.38 -1.27 58.68
CA THR A 234 2.83 -1.88 59.88
C THR A 234 1.48 -2.50 59.56
N GLY A 235 1.31 -3.75 59.90
CA GLY A 235 0.03 -4.44 59.76
C GLY A 235 -1.09 -3.68 60.48
N SER A 236 -2.19 -3.43 59.78
CA SER A 236 -3.36 -2.76 60.38
C SER A 236 -3.91 -3.60 61.54
N GLU A 237 -4.47 -2.92 62.54
CA GLU A 237 -5.05 -3.59 63.69
C GLU A 237 -6.20 -4.56 63.35
N PHE A 238 -6.89 -4.25 62.24
CA PHE A 238 -8.02 -5.03 61.76
C PHE A 238 -7.83 -5.41 60.28
N LYS A 239 -8.32 -6.61 59.94
CA LYS A 239 -8.47 -7.09 58.56
C LYS A 239 -9.95 -7.23 58.22
N GLU A 240 -10.29 -7.01 56.96
CA GLU A 240 -11.63 -7.24 56.43
C GLU A 240 -11.54 -8.31 55.32
N GLU A 241 -12.46 -9.28 55.39
CA GLU A 241 -12.49 -10.36 54.38
C GLU A 241 -13.94 -10.83 54.15
N PRO A 242 -14.25 -11.37 52.97
CA PRO A 242 -15.51 -12.07 52.76
C PRO A 242 -15.57 -13.37 53.55
N THR A 243 -16.72 -13.67 54.10
CA THR A 243 -16.96 -14.95 54.81
C THR A 243 -17.71 -15.96 53.96
N GLY A 244 -18.06 -15.58 52.72
CA GLY A 244 -18.68 -16.46 51.74
C GLY A 244 -18.59 -15.90 50.33
N PRO A 245 -19.02 -16.67 49.33
CA PRO A 245 -19.05 -16.20 47.97
C PRO A 245 -20.14 -15.16 47.71
N TRP A 246 -20.06 -14.45 46.59
CA TRP A 246 -21.16 -13.63 46.08
C TRP A 246 -22.37 -14.50 45.76
N ALA A 247 -23.53 -14.16 46.33
CA ALA A 247 -24.79 -14.85 46.07
C ALA A 247 -25.73 -13.94 45.27
N TYR A 248 -26.33 -14.49 44.22
CA TYR A 248 -27.35 -13.79 43.45
C TYR A 248 -28.63 -13.59 44.29
N VAL A 249 -29.23 -12.41 44.15
CA VAL A 249 -30.48 -12.03 44.85
C VAL A 249 -31.60 -11.75 43.88
N SER A 250 -31.38 -10.88 42.91
CA SER A 250 -32.41 -10.43 41.96
C SER A 250 -31.80 -9.81 40.71
N GLY A 251 -32.64 -9.51 39.72
CA GLY A 251 -32.25 -8.90 38.46
C GLY A 251 -32.14 -9.91 37.33
N SER A 252 -31.60 -9.50 36.19
CA SER A 252 -31.42 -10.40 35.04
C SER A 252 -29.99 -10.38 34.53
N LYS A 253 -29.62 -11.51 33.91
CA LYS A 253 -28.35 -11.70 33.23
C LYS A 253 -28.64 -12.40 31.92
N ASP A 254 -28.49 -11.66 30.82
CA ASP A 254 -28.74 -12.17 29.48
C ASP A 254 -27.42 -12.33 28.75
N THR A 255 -27.24 -13.46 28.06
CA THR A 255 -26.04 -13.73 27.28
C THR A 255 -26.40 -13.85 25.82
N THR A 256 -25.78 -13.02 25.00
CA THR A 256 -25.90 -13.06 23.54
C THR A 256 -24.53 -13.34 22.91
N THR A 257 -24.56 -14.05 21.77
CA THR A 257 -23.33 -14.32 21.02
C THR A 257 -23.54 -13.91 19.58
N TYR A 258 -22.59 -13.14 19.04
CA TYR A 258 -22.61 -12.67 17.66
C TYR A 258 -21.21 -12.68 17.06
N THR A 259 -21.12 -12.58 15.75
CA THR A 259 -19.83 -12.57 15.05
C THR A 259 -19.52 -11.17 14.53
N ILE A 260 -18.24 -10.81 14.60
CA ILE A 260 -17.71 -9.59 13.99
C ILE A 260 -16.54 -9.95 13.07
N PRO A 261 -16.14 -9.08 12.15
CA PRO A 261 -14.97 -9.29 11.31
C PRO A 261 -13.72 -9.59 12.14
N ALA A 262 -12.89 -10.52 11.67
CA ALA A 262 -11.70 -10.98 12.37
C ALA A 262 -10.72 -9.85 12.72
N GLU A 263 -10.62 -8.84 11.86
CA GLU A 263 -9.79 -7.65 12.03
C GLU A 263 -10.28 -6.71 13.15
N ARG A 264 -11.52 -6.85 13.60
CA ARG A 264 -12.13 -6.08 14.69
C ARG A 264 -12.31 -6.91 15.96
N CYS A 265 -11.56 -8.00 16.11
CA CYS A 265 -11.71 -8.93 17.23
C CYS A 265 -11.21 -8.34 18.57
N THR A 266 -11.62 -7.11 18.88
CA THR A 266 -11.44 -6.44 20.16
C THR A 266 -12.74 -5.83 20.59
N VAL A 267 -13.08 -5.97 21.88
CA VAL A 267 -14.30 -5.44 22.45
C VAL A 267 -14.00 -4.77 23.78
N THR A 268 -14.80 -3.77 24.13
CA THR A 268 -14.76 -3.09 25.42
C THR A 268 -16.03 -3.40 26.19
N SER A 269 -15.86 -3.72 27.48
CA SER A 269 -16.96 -3.87 28.43
C SER A 269 -17.35 -2.53 29.03
N GLU A 270 -18.62 -2.36 29.30
CA GLU A 270 -19.15 -1.20 30.00
C GLU A 270 -19.39 -1.55 31.46
N GLN A 271 -18.71 -0.86 32.36
CA GLN A 271 -18.80 -1.11 33.79
C GLN A 271 -19.72 -0.07 34.45
N ASN A 272 -20.82 -0.54 35.02
CA ASN A 272 -21.73 0.28 35.77
C ASN A 272 -22.24 -0.54 36.96
N TYR A 273 -21.61 -0.37 38.10
CA TYR A 273 -22.02 -1.04 39.34
C TYR A 273 -22.05 -0.05 40.51
N LYS A 274 -22.95 -0.28 41.44
CA LYS A 274 -23.08 0.50 42.65
C LYS A 274 -22.89 -0.42 43.86
N PRO A 275 -21.74 -0.35 44.54
CA PRO A 275 -21.52 -1.09 45.78
C PRO A 275 -22.04 -0.30 46.99
N TYR A 276 -22.58 -1.00 47.94
CA TYR A 276 -22.90 -0.46 49.26
C TYR A 276 -22.92 -1.59 50.31
N ASP A 277 -22.84 -1.21 51.60
CA ASP A 277 -22.93 -2.15 52.71
C ASP A 277 -24.30 -2.08 53.36
N GLU A 278 -24.86 -3.23 53.70
CA GLU A 278 -26.10 -3.31 54.49
C GLU A 278 -25.88 -4.15 55.73
N ASN A 279 -26.74 -3.98 56.74
CA ASN A 279 -26.76 -4.73 57.98
C ASN A 279 -25.40 -4.76 58.71
N ARG A 280 -24.67 -3.63 58.69
CA ARG A 280 -23.37 -3.55 59.39
C ARG A 280 -23.58 -3.50 60.90
N VAL A 281 -23.08 -4.51 61.56
CA VAL A 281 -23.02 -4.61 63.02
C VAL A 281 -21.58 -4.39 63.46
N ASN A 282 -21.33 -3.31 64.23
CA ASN A 282 -20.02 -3.03 64.80
C ASN A 282 -20.03 -3.47 66.30
N ASN A 283 -19.06 -4.24 66.68
CA ASN A 283 -18.89 -4.68 68.05
C ASN A 283 -18.03 -3.69 68.87
N PRO A 284 -18.18 -3.66 70.20
CA PRO A 284 -17.36 -2.78 71.06
C PRO A 284 -15.87 -3.00 70.99
N ASP A 285 -15.44 -4.19 70.59
CA ASP A 285 -14.02 -4.57 70.44
C ASP A 285 -13.41 -4.18 69.09
N GLY A 286 -14.16 -3.47 68.24
CA GLY A 286 -13.75 -3.00 66.91
C GLY A 286 -13.96 -4.01 65.80
N THR A 287 -14.42 -5.22 66.07
CA THR A 287 -14.81 -6.20 65.04
C THR A 287 -16.17 -5.82 64.44
N ALA A 288 -16.48 -6.27 63.24
CA ALA A 288 -17.74 -6.00 62.56
C ALA A 288 -18.11 -7.11 61.57
N THR A 289 -19.42 -7.21 61.33
CA THR A 289 -19.97 -8.02 60.25
C THR A 289 -20.93 -7.18 59.42
N TRP A 290 -20.99 -7.39 58.13
CA TRP A 290 -21.91 -6.74 57.24
C TRP A 290 -22.15 -7.56 55.95
N THR A 291 -23.08 -7.14 55.16
CA THR A 291 -23.31 -7.71 53.83
C THR A 291 -22.97 -6.64 52.81
N ALA A 292 -21.96 -6.93 51.99
CA ALA A 292 -21.66 -6.12 50.83
C ALA A 292 -22.67 -6.43 49.72
N VAL A 293 -23.23 -5.41 49.13
CA VAL A 293 -24.22 -5.50 48.06
C VAL A 293 -23.67 -4.80 46.82
N GLN A 294 -23.83 -5.45 45.69
CA GLN A 294 -23.51 -4.87 44.37
C GLN A 294 -24.76 -4.88 43.50
N ILE A 295 -25.15 -3.74 42.96
CA ILE A 295 -26.14 -3.62 41.90
C ILE A 295 -25.37 -3.43 40.62
N ILE A 296 -25.45 -4.37 39.71
CA ILE A 296 -24.64 -4.45 38.46
C ILE A 296 -25.57 -4.18 37.28
N ASN A 297 -25.19 -3.20 36.48
CA ASN A 297 -25.78 -2.86 35.18
C ASN A 297 -24.69 -2.86 34.08
N ASN A 298 -23.79 -3.80 34.17
CA ASN A 298 -22.66 -3.93 33.24
C ASN A 298 -23.07 -4.53 31.88
N ILE A 299 -22.29 -4.22 30.89
CA ILE A 299 -22.25 -4.98 29.63
C ILE A 299 -20.84 -5.56 29.50
N ASP A 300 -20.70 -6.82 29.85
CA ASP A 300 -19.41 -7.53 29.74
C ASP A 300 -19.30 -8.14 28.36
N ARG A 301 -18.21 -7.82 27.64
CA ARG A 301 -17.93 -8.35 26.33
C ARG A 301 -16.60 -9.09 26.32
N SER A 302 -16.60 -10.26 25.72
CA SER A 302 -15.38 -11.03 25.43
C SER A 302 -15.37 -11.43 23.97
N ALA A 303 -14.20 -11.36 23.34
CA ALA A 303 -14.02 -11.72 21.93
C ALA A 303 -13.04 -12.89 21.81
N ARG A 304 -13.37 -13.85 20.96
CA ARG A 304 -12.51 -14.99 20.64
C ARG A 304 -12.38 -15.17 19.13
N LEU A 305 -11.16 -15.11 18.64
CA LEU A 305 -10.83 -15.37 17.23
C LEU A 305 -10.54 -16.87 17.04
N SER A 306 -11.27 -17.53 16.15
CA SER A 306 -11.07 -18.93 15.80
C SER A 306 -11.42 -19.16 14.33
N GLY A 307 -10.55 -19.84 13.57
CA GLY A 307 -10.79 -20.16 12.16
C GLY A 307 -11.08 -18.96 11.26
N GLY A 308 -10.53 -17.77 11.55
CA GLY A 308 -10.78 -16.55 10.77
C GLY A 308 -12.11 -15.85 11.11
N THR A 309 -12.86 -16.34 12.07
CA THR A 309 -14.11 -15.73 12.56
C THR A 309 -13.93 -15.26 14.00
N CYS A 310 -14.31 -14.02 14.28
CA CYS A 310 -14.34 -13.49 15.64
C CYS A 310 -15.73 -13.63 16.24
N THR A 311 -15.84 -14.41 17.31
CA THR A 311 -17.07 -14.56 18.08
C THR A 311 -17.01 -13.68 19.31
N VAL A 312 -18.02 -12.82 19.46
CA VAL A 312 -18.20 -11.95 20.65
C VAL A 312 -19.30 -12.57 21.51
N THR A 313 -19.00 -12.73 22.77
CA THR A 313 -19.99 -13.05 23.80
C THR A 313 -20.23 -11.78 24.61
N GLU A 314 -21.46 -11.31 24.62
CA GLU A 314 -21.93 -10.16 25.39
C GLU A 314 -22.85 -10.64 26.50
N VAL A 315 -22.54 -10.26 27.73
CA VAL A 315 -23.35 -10.52 28.91
C VAL A 315 -23.88 -9.19 29.45
N ARG A 316 -25.18 -9.01 29.37
CA ARG A 316 -25.88 -7.82 29.90
C ARG A 316 -26.44 -8.13 31.26
N TYR A 317 -26.08 -7.33 32.23
CA TYR A 317 -26.65 -7.33 33.58
C TYR A 317 -27.62 -6.18 33.70
N LYS A 318 -28.84 -6.46 34.16
CA LYS A 318 -29.88 -5.45 34.41
C LYS A 318 -30.35 -5.58 35.83
N ASP A 319 -30.08 -4.53 36.64
CA ASP A 319 -30.37 -4.51 38.05
C ASP A 319 -29.99 -5.81 38.77
N TYR A 320 -28.87 -6.38 38.33
CA TYR A 320 -28.38 -7.66 38.85
C TYR A 320 -27.77 -7.45 40.21
N VAL A 321 -28.51 -7.86 41.26
CA VAL A 321 -28.10 -7.71 42.64
C VAL A 321 -27.44 -8.96 43.15
N GLN A 322 -26.25 -8.81 43.66
CA GLN A 322 -25.56 -9.88 44.39
C GLN A 322 -25.11 -9.40 45.75
N LYS A 323 -25.06 -10.31 46.72
CA LYS A 323 -24.69 -10.05 48.10
C LYS A 323 -23.58 -10.98 48.55
N GLN A 324 -22.68 -10.45 49.39
CA GLN A 324 -21.58 -11.19 49.94
C GLN A 324 -21.42 -10.85 51.41
N PRO A 325 -21.38 -11.84 52.33
CA PRO A 325 -21.13 -11.58 53.73
C PRO A 325 -19.65 -11.27 53.97
N TRP A 326 -19.38 -10.28 54.81
CA TRP A 326 -18.06 -9.80 55.18
C TRP A 326 -17.92 -9.72 56.67
N ARG A 327 -16.65 -9.87 57.13
CA ARG A 327 -16.27 -9.63 58.51
C ARG A 327 -15.03 -8.75 58.58
N ARG A 328 -14.99 -7.95 59.65
CA ARG A 328 -13.81 -7.26 60.16
C ARG A 328 -13.40 -7.93 61.42
N TYR A 329 -12.16 -8.37 61.52
CA TYR A 329 -11.64 -9.07 62.67
C TYR A 329 -10.26 -8.52 63.06
N LYS A 330 -9.85 -8.79 64.32
CA LYS A 330 -8.52 -8.39 64.78
C LYS A 330 -7.46 -9.12 63.98
N ASN A 331 -6.57 -8.35 63.37
CA ASN A 331 -5.48 -8.91 62.57
C ASN A 331 -4.47 -9.62 63.47
N PRO A 332 -4.23 -10.93 63.34
CA PRO A 332 -3.24 -11.65 64.15
C PRO A 332 -1.82 -11.11 63.90
N ASP A 333 -1.56 -10.48 62.74
CA ASP A 333 -0.29 -9.87 62.39
C ASP A 333 -0.28 -8.35 62.67
N ALA A 334 -1.20 -7.86 63.56
CA ALA A 334 -1.25 -6.45 63.92
C ALA A 334 0.07 -6.02 64.57
N GLY A 335 0.66 -4.96 64.05
CA GLY A 335 1.97 -4.47 64.48
C GLY A 335 3.16 -5.21 63.85
N ALA A 336 2.94 -6.31 63.11
CA ALA A 336 4.02 -6.90 62.29
C ALA A 336 4.47 -5.91 61.21
N VAL A 337 5.76 -5.70 61.14
CA VAL A 337 6.35 -4.82 60.11
C VAL A 337 6.68 -5.68 58.93
N THR A 338 5.98 -5.43 57.82
CA THR A 338 6.37 -5.94 56.49
C THR A 338 7.04 -4.81 55.72
N TYR A 339 7.81 -5.18 54.70
CA TYR A 339 8.50 -4.19 53.88
C TYR A 339 7.98 -4.26 52.47
N ASP A 340 7.49 -3.13 51.96
CA ASP A 340 7.13 -2.97 50.56
C ASP A 340 8.28 -2.32 49.80
N ASN A 341 8.72 -2.95 48.71
CA ASN A 341 9.77 -2.38 47.90
C ASN A 341 9.20 -1.32 46.95
N ARG A 342 9.77 -0.12 46.98
CA ARG A 342 9.54 0.94 46.02
C ARG A 342 10.72 1.02 45.06
N TYR A 343 10.41 1.10 43.79
CA TYR A 343 11.41 1.09 42.72
C TYR A 343 11.57 2.50 42.16
N TRP A 344 12.79 3.02 42.16
CA TRP A 344 13.14 4.34 41.65
C TRP A 344 13.80 4.24 40.29
N TRP A 345 13.47 5.18 39.39
CA TRP A 345 13.99 5.24 38.05
C TRP A 345 14.51 6.63 37.70
N ASP A 346 15.68 6.70 37.07
CA ASP A 346 16.13 7.89 36.35
C ASP A 346 15.75 7.76 34.89
N TYR A 347 14.87 8.63 34.43
CA TYR A 347 14.49 8.71 33.02
C TYR A 347 15.50 9.56 32.26
N THR A 348 16.38 8.91 31.49
CA THR A 348 17.51 9.51 30.79
C THR A 348 17.78 8.77 29.49
N PRO A 349 18.49 9.41 28.51
CA PRO A 349 19.02 8.66 27.38
C PRO A 349 19.99 7.57 27.84
N VAL A 350 19.82 6.34 27.37
CA VAL A 350 20.66 5.18 27.71
C VAL A 350 21.15 4.52 26.43
N GLU A 351 22.45 4.26 26.36
CA GLU A 351 23.06 3.56 25.24
C GLU A 351 22.97 2.04 25.43
N TYR A 352 22.50 1.34 24.39
CA TYR A 352 22.41 -0.12 24.34
C TYR A 352 23.28 -0.69 23.23
N ALA A 353 23.91 -1.85 23.52
CA ALA A 353 24.59 -2.65 22.52
C ALA A 353 23.56 -3.47 21.73
N LEU A 354 23.59 -3.40 20.40
CA LEU A 354 22.61 -3.98 19.49
C LEU A 354 23.19 -5.12 18.64
N ALA A 355 24.33 -5.67 19.01
CA ALA A 355 25.03 -6.69 18.23
C ALA A 355 24.17 -7.95 17.99
N SER A 356 23.42 -8.40 19.01
CA SER A 356 22.53 -9.56 18.89
C SER A 356 21.37 -9.38 17.91
N LEU A 357 21.02 -8.14 17.57
CA LEU A 357 19.97 -7.81 16.60
C LEU A 357 20.49 -7.76 15.15
N ARG A 358 21.81 -7.80 14.96
CA ARG A 358 22.47 -7.71 13.66
C ARG A 358 22.88 -9.07 13.08
N ASN A 359 22.35 -10.17 13.61
CA ASN A 359 22.61 -11.50 13.07
C ASN A 359 22.12 -11.60 11.62
N ALA A 360 22.98 -12.13 10.75
CA ALA A 360 22.62 -12.35 9.34
C ALA A 360 21.83 -13.66 9.18
N ASP A 361 20.84 -13.65 8.27
CA ASP A 361 20.25 -14.88 7.75
C ASP A 361 21.18 -15.56 6.72
N GLY A 362 20.78 -16.71 6.22
CA GLY A 362 21.54 -17.45 5.20
C GLY A 362 21.66 -16.73 3.83
N LEU A 363 20.96 -15.61 3.64
CA LEU A 363 20.95 -14.78 2.43
C LEU A 363 21.67 -13.45 2.62
N GLY A 364 22.25 -13.21 3.80
CA GLY A 364 22.99 -11.99 4.14
C GLY A 364 22.14 -10.81 4.61
N ALA A 365 20.81 -11.00 4.77
CA ALA A 365 19.95 -10.03 5.41
C ALA A 365 19.92 -10.24 6.94
N VAL A 366 19.43 -9.24 7.68
CA VAL A 366 19.31 -9.32 9.13
C VAL A 366 18.18 -10.31 9.50
N SER A 367 18.49 -11.29 10.35
CA SER A 367 17.49 -12.18 10.95
C SER A 367 16.81 -11.59 12.18
N GLY A 368 17.48 -10.60 12.81
CA GLY A 368 17.07 -10.04 14.09
C GLY A 368 17.52 -10.91 15.27
N GLY A 369 17.00 -10.61 16.46
CA GLY A 369 17.36 -11.32 17.68
C GLY A 369 16.70 -10.69 18.91
N GLU A 370 17.29 -10.97 20.06
CA GLU A 370 16.82 -10.43 21.34
C GLU A 370 18.00 -10.17 22.28
N PHE A 371 17.77 -9.35 23.29
CA PHE A 371 18.66 -9.14 24.42
C PHE A 371 17.84 -8.77 25.66
N THR A 372 18.47 -8.80 26.84
CA THR A 372 17.81 -8.43 28.09
C THR A 372 18.28 -7.06 28.56
N ALA A 373 17.35 -6.27 29.11
CA ALA A 373 17.64 -4.97 29.72
C ALA A 373 16.87 -4.84 31.03
N GLN A 374 17.47 -4.14 32.01
CA GLN A 374 16.84 -3.86 33.30
C GLN A 374 15.90 -2.66 33.18
N VAL A 375 14.71 -2.92 32.62
CA VAL A 375 13.72 -1.85 32.33
C VAL A 375 12.32 -2.19 32.83
N ALA A 376 12.11 -3.38 33.41
CA ALA A 376 10.82 -3.75 34.02
C ALA A 376 10.56 -2.96 35.29
N ASN A 377 9.28 -2.73 35.62
CA ASN A 377 8.85 -1.88 36.74
C ASN A 377 9.46 -2.25 38.11
N ASN A 378 9.74 -3.51 38.30
CA ASN A 378 10.33 -4.06 39.54
C ASN A 378 11.87 -4.23 39.43
N HIS A 379 12.55 -3.45 38.61
CA HIS A 379 13.97 -3.53 38.32
C HIS A 379 14.45 -4.87 37.73
N GLN A 380 13.54 -5.75 37.36
CA GLN A 380 13.88 -7.00 36.71
C GLN A 380 14.35 -6.80 35.27
N MET A 381 15.08 -7.78 34.77
CA MET A 381 15.47 -7.85 33.37
C MET A 381 14.26 -8.16 32.51
N ARG A 382 14.13 -7.46 31.40
CA ARG A 382 13.11 -7.70 30.38
C ARG A 382 13.76 -8.10 29.07
N THR A 383 13.21 -9.10 28.41
CA THR A 383 13.63 -9.47 27.06
C THR A 383 13.08 -8.49 26.05
N ILE A 384 13.97 -7.92 25.26
CA ILE A 384 13.68 -7.03 24.14
C ILE A 384 13.96 -7.81 22.88
N SER A 385 12.91 -8.08 22.11
CA SER A 385 13.00 -8.80 20.84
C SER A 385 12.83 -7.85 19.66
N TRP A 386 13.55 -8.13 18.58
CA TRP A 386 13.44 -7.45 17.31
C TRP A 386 13.64 -8.45 16.19
N THR A 387 12.52 -8.94 15.64
CA THR A 387 12.45 -10.04 14.69
C THR A 387 11.56 -9.63 13.52
N ARG A 388 11.40 -10.48 12.52
CA ARG A 388 10.59 -10.17 11.32
C ARG A 388 9.17 -9.66 11.65
N SER A 389 8.58 -10.06 12.75
CA SER A 389 7.24 -9.61 13.15
C SER A 389 7.20 -8.17 13.65
N ASN A 390 8.33 -7.66 14.15
CA ASN A 390 8.45 -6.33 14.76
C ASN A 390 9.77 -5.61 14.41
N ALA A 391 10.42 -5.98 13.29
CA ALA A 391 11.68 -5.38 12.86
C ALA A 391 11.48 -3.99 12.22
N CYS A 392 10.72 -3.14 12.87
CA CYS A 392 10.64 -1.73 12.51
C CYS A 392 11.96 -1.02 12.77
N ILE A 393 12.16 0.11 12.10
CA ILE A 393 13.42 0.88 12.19
C ILE A 393 13.14 2.33 12.60
N GLU A 394 14.14 2.94 13.23
CA GLU A 394 14.30 4.38 13.21
C GLU A 394 15.15 4.79 12.00
N GLU A 395 14.78 5.90 11.39
CA GLU A 395 15.49 6.46 10.25
C GLU A 395 16.92 6.92 10.61
N ARG A 396 17.75 7.04 9.59
CA ARG A 396 19.11 7.60 9.63
C ARG A 396 19.11 9.01 10.25
N GLN A 397 20.23 9.66 10.35
CA GLN A 397 20.28 11.03 10.85
C GLN A 397 19.32 11.90 10.04
N SER A 398 18.44 12.61 10.74
CA SER A 398 17.45 13.46 10.09
C SER A 398 18.12 14.71 9.51
N SER A 399 17.74 15.05 8.29
CA SER A 399 18.00 16.35 7.71
C SER A 399 16.93 17.34 8.21
N LEU A 400 17.36 18.52 8.64
CA LEU A 400 16.44 19.63 8.90
C LEU A 400 15.96 20.30 7.61
N ASN A 401 16.62 19.99 6.49
CA ASN A 401 16.15 20.35 5.16
C ASN A 401 15.07 19.36 4.73
N HIS A 402 13.85 19.83 4.55
CA HIS A 402 12.71 19.00 4.14
C HIS A 402 12.62 18.78 2.62
N ASP A 403 13.56 19.33 1.86
CA ASP A 403 13.68 19.16 0.41
C ASP A 403 14.50 17.89 0.10
N ALA A 404 13.84 16.82 -0.29
CA ALA A 404 14.48 15.55 -0.64
C ALA A 404 15.37 15.62 -1.88
N MET A 405 15.17 16.64 -2.75
CA MET A 405 16.07 16.91 -3.89
C MET A 405 17.43 17.48 -3.45
N LYS A 406 17.48 18.04 -2.25
CA LYS A 406 18.69 18.65 -1.63
C LYS A 406 19.08 17.93 -0.34
N ALA A 407 18.53 16.74 -0.09
CA ALA A 407 18.90 15.98 1.10
C ALA A 407 20.39 15.63 1.09
N ASP A 408 20.99 15.68 2.28
CA ASP A 408 22.38 15.26 2.43
C ASP A 408 22.52 13.76 2.17
N PRO A 409 23.52 13.33 1.39
CA PRO A 409 23.72 11.91 1.09
C PRO A 409 23.88 11.07 2.37
N GLY A 410 23.15 9.97 2.45
CA GLY A 410 23.16 9.07 3.60
C GLY A 410 22.24 9.48 4.75
N PHE A 411 21.56 10.61 4.65
CA PHE A 411 20.58 11.05 5.63
C PHE A 411 19.16 10.52 5.32
N ASP A 412 18.24 10.79 6.19
CA ASP A 412 16.91 10.17 6.21
C ASP A 412 16.08 10.34 4.93
N LEU A 413 16.15 11.48 4.24
CA LEU A 413 15.44 11.70 2.97
C LEU A 413 16.17 11.16 1.73
N ASP A 414 17.41 10.71 1.88
CA ASP A 414 18.17 10.14 0.79
C ASP A 414 17.63 8.74 0.41
N VAL A 415 17.43 8.54 -0.88
CA VAL A 415 16.87 7.30 -1.43
C VAL A 415 17.94 6.26 -1.77
N ASP A 416 19.10 6.70 -2.26
CA ASP A 416 20.04 5.84 -2.97
C ASP A 416 21.32 5.51 -2.21
N THR A 417 21.77 6.37 -1.31
CA THR A 417 23.08 6.19 -0.65
C THR A 417 23.09 4.98 0.28
N VAL A 418 23.99 4.06 0.00
CA VAL A 418 24.26 2.90 0.86
C VAL A 418 24.95 3.38 2.14
N PRO A 419 24.55 2.88 3.33
CA PRO A 419 25.21 3.23 4.58
C PRO A 419 26.70 2.94 4.59
N ILE A 420 27.46 3.83 5.23
CA ILE A 420 28.89 3.67 5.50
C ILE A 420 29.01 2.88 6.80
N VAL A 421 29.72 1.76 6.75
CA VAL A 421 29.92 0.88 7.91
C VAL A 421 30.65 1.65 9.02
N GLY A 422 30.06 1.68 10.21
CA GLY A 422 30.62 2.40 11.36
C GLY A 422 30.30 3.88 11.44
N ASP A 423 29.61 4.45 10.44
CA ASP A 423 29.08 5.81 10.51
C ASP A 423 27.57 5.78 10.89
N PRO A 424 27.25 6.04 12.17
CA PRO A 424 25.87 5.99 12.66
C PRO A 424 24.96 7.05 12.04
N LYS A 425 25.50 8.08 11.38
CA LYS A 425 24.69 9.07 10.66
C LYS A 425 24.01 8.45 9.45
N THR A 426 24.68 7.53 8.78
CA THR A 426 24.23 6.88 7.55
C THR A 426 23.52 5.54 7.78
N GLN A 427 23.62 4.98 9.00
CA GLN A 427 23.07 3.69 9.37
C GLN A 427 21.68 3.82 10.02
N TRP A 428 20.82 2.81 9.83
CA TRP A 428 19.53 2.71 10.50
C TRP A 428 19.66 2.15 11.92
N ARG A 429 18.63 2.37 12.73
CA ARG A 429 18.53 1.88 14.10
C ARG A 429 17.33 0.95 14.22
N PRO A 430 17.44 -0.18 14.92
CA PRO A 430 16.27 -0.95 15.32
C PRO A 430 15.29 -0.08 16.11
N ALA A 431 14.02 -0.10 15.76
CA ALA A 431 12.98 0.54 16.57
C ALA A 431 12.64 -0.39 17.76
N LEU A 432 12.94 0.07 18.96
CA LEU A 432 12.80 -0.69 20.19
C LEU A 432 11.90 0.03 21.20
N PRO A 433 10.57 0.08 20.96
CA PRO A 433 9.65 0.80 21.86
C PRO A 433 9.68 0.27 23.30
N GLY A 434 10.05 -0.99 23.51
CA GLY A 434 10.21 -1.57 24.84
C GLY A 434 11.34 -0.97 25.69
N LEU A 435 12.23 -0.18 25.08
CA LEU A 435 13.29 0.56 25.77
C LEU A 435 12.97 2.05 25.97
N VAL A 436 11.92 2.56 25.31
CA VAL A 436 11.63 3.99 25.26
C VAL A 436 10.54 4.34 26.24
N TYR A 437 10.80 5.31 27.10
CA TYR A 437 9.87 5.75 28.15
C TYR A 437 9.65 7.25 28.06
N SER A 438 8.37 7.66 28.16
CA SER A 438 8.06 9.07 28.31
C SER A 438 8.44 9.51 29.73
N ARG A 439 8.84 10.78 29.87
CA ARG A 439 9.25 11.36 31.16
C ARG A 439 8.08 11.91 31.96
N LYS A 440 6.84 11.69 31.50
CA LYS A 440 5.64 12.19 32.13
C LYS A 440 4.86 11.10 32.86
N GLN A 441 4.49 11.37 34.10
CA GLN A 441 3.92 10.40 35.01
C GLN A 441 2.42 10.10 34.77
N TRP A 442 1.59 11.02 34.20
CA TRP A 442 0.15 10.91 34.35
C TRP A 442 -0.73 11.14 33.13
N ASN A 443 -0.24 11.67 32.04
CA ASN A 443 -1.10 11.84 30.88
C ASN A 443 -0.31 12.04 29.58
N ALA A 444 -0.23 11.02 28.76
CA ALA A 444 0.44 11.09 27.45
C ALA A 444 -0.19 12.15 26.52
N ASN A 445 -1.39 12.62 26.82
CA ASN A 445 -2.11 13.60 26.03
C ASN A 445 -1.85 15.06 26.47
N ASP A 446 -1.29 15.29 27.66
CA ASP A 446 -0.99 16.63 28.12
C ASP A 446 0.47 17.00 27.85
N ILE A 447 0.73 17.40 26.62
CA ILE A 447 2.01 17.85 26.09
C ILE A 447 2.38 19.29 26.45
N ARG A 448 1.57 19.98 27.23
CA ARG A 448 1.81 21.39 27.63
C ARG A 448 2.81 21.52 28.78
N ASP A 449 3.23 20.39 29.34
CA ASP A 449 4.17 20.38 30.44
C ASP A 449 5.62 20.49 29.90
N ASP A 450 6.28 21.60 30.17
CA ASP A 450 7.66 21.92 29.82
C ASP A 450 8.68 20.94 30.41
N ARG A 451 8.28 20.07 31.35
CA ARG A 451 9.10 18.99 31.92
C ARG A 451 9.38 17.83 30.97
N TRP A 452 8.76 17.77 29.80
CA TRP A 452 9.00 16.72 28.81
C TRP A 452 10.46 16.60 28.33
N GLY A 453 11.22 17.66 28.41
CA GLY A 453 12.61 17.68 27.97
C GLY A 453 13.65 17.45 29.06
N ALA A 454 13.28 17.53 30.34
CA ALA A 454 14.21 17.39 31.45
C ALA A 454 14.31 15.95 31.98
N PRO A 455 15.49 15.46 32.34
CA PRO A 455 15.63 14.22 33.12
C PRO A 455 14.86 14.38 34.43
N THR A 456 13.95 13.45 34.71
CA THR A 456 13.20 13.42 35.97
C THR A 456 13.35 12.07 36.63
N THR A 457 13.59 12.07 37.91
CA THR A 457 13.49 10.87 38.74
C THR A 457 12.04 10.67 39.11
N VAL A 458 11.45 9.55 38.75
CA VAL A 458 10.07 9.22 39.02
C VAL A 458 10.01 8.01 39.93
N LEU A 459 9.26 8.15 41.04
CA LEU A 459 9.00 7.03 41.96
C LEU A 459 7.89 6.15 41.39
N HIS A 460 8.18 4.87 41.17
CA HIS A 460 7.20 3.84 40.94
C HIS A 460 7.13 2.94 42.16
N SER A 461 5.99 2.91 42.85
CA SER A 461 5.70 1.95 43.93
C SER A 461 5.04 0.73 43.32
N TYR A 462 5.51 -0.47 43.69
CA TYR A 462 4.92 -1.74 43.25
C TYR A 462 3.44 -1.88 43.62
N ASP A 463 3.01 -1.23 44.71
CA ASP A 463 1.62 -1.29 45.22
C ASP A 463 0.64 -0.36 44.52
N ASN A 464 1.13 0.59 43.71
CA ASN A 464 0.29 1.59 43.05
C ASN A 464 0.06 1.28 41.57
N TYR A 465 -0.83 0.34 41.27
CA TYR A 465 -1.49 0.20 39.97
C TYR A 465 -0.63 -0.08 38.74
N ILE A 466 0.43 -0.84 38.85
CA ILE A 466 1.12 -1.21 37.65
C ILE A 466 0.77 -2.65 37.30
N THR A 467 -0.32 -2.80 36.55
CA THR A 467 -0.58 -4.05 35.84
C THR A 467 0.52 -4.27 34.78
N PRO A 468 0.85 -5.51 34.38
CA PRO A 468 1.80 -5.77 33.30
C PRO A 468 1.50 -4.98 32.02
N SER A 469 0.26 -4.57 31.80
CA SER A 469 -0.14 -3.70 30.67
C SER A 469 0.25 -2.24 30.85
N SER A 470 0.55 -1.76 32.05
CA SER A 470 0.98 -0.38 32.31
C SER A 470 2.51 -0.19 32.26
N ASP A 471 3.27 -1.27 32.12
CA ASP A 471 4.71 -1.24 31.85
C ASP A 471 5.02 -0.94 30.38
N THR A 472 4.04 -0.51 29.61
CA THR A 472 4.27 -0.09 28.24
C THR A 472 4.95 1.27 28.26
N ALA A 473 6.12 1.28 27.69
CA ALA A 473 6.95 2.45 27.56
C ALA A 473 6.17 3.57 26.84
N VAL A 474 5.96 3.43 25.58
CA VAL A 474 5.27 4.41 24.73
C VAL A 474 4.35 3.68 23.74
N ARG A 475 3.35 4.39 23.25
CA ARG A 475 2.56 3.87 22.12
C ARG A 475 3.46 3.78 20.90
N ALA A 476 3.44 2.63 20.25
CA ALA A 476 4.17 2.37 19.04
C ALA A 476 3.41 1.38 18.17
N ALA A 477 3.51 1.53 16.88
CA ALA A 477 2.94 0.59 15.92
C ALA A 477 4.03 0.15 14.94
N CYS A 478 4.18 -1.18 14.79
CA CYS A 478 5.05 -1.76 13.79
C CYS A 478 4.17 -2.55 12.81
N PRO A 479 4.02 -2.07 11.57
CA PRO A 479 3.16 -2.71 10.58
C PRO A 479 3.72 -4.06 10.13
N THR A 480 2.94 -4.80 9.33
CA THR A 480 3.39 -6.03 8.68
C THR A 480 4.68 -5.77 7.89
N TYR A 481 5.57 -6.75 7.87
CA TYR A 481 6.88 -6.62 7.21
C TYR A 481 6.75 -6.27 5.71
N ALA A 482 7.63 -5.39 5.26
CA ALA A 482 7.75 -5.02 3.85
C ALA A 482 8.34 -6.16 3.01
N ARG A 483 8.06 -6.15 1.72
CA ARG A 483 8.62 -7.10 0.75
C ARG A 483 9.34 -6.38 -0.37
N LYS A 484 10.55 -6.85 -0.69
CA LYS A 484 11.28 -6.42 -1.89
C LYS A 484 10.52 -6.83 -3.16
N LEU A 485 10.85 -6.20 -4.26
CA LEU A 485 10.37 -6.58 -5.59
C LEU A 485 10.69 -8.05 -5.89
N SER A 486 9.67 -8.84 -6.10
CA SER A 486 9.79 -10.26 -6.46
C SER A 486 8.64 -10.71 -7.34
N VAL A 487 8.88 -11.74 -8.14
CA VAL A 487 7.78 -12.50 -8.73
C VAL A 487 7.06 -13.21 -7.58
N ILE A 488 5.75 -13.09 -7.53
CA ILE A 488 4.93 -13.67 -6.47
C ILE A 488 3.78 -14.46 -7.10
N ASP A 489 3.43 -15.59 -6.52
CA ASP A 489 2.24 -16.36 -6.89
C ASP A 489 1.00 -15.90 -6.12
N ALA A 490 -0.19 -16.30 -6.57
CA ALA A 490 -1.46 -15.86 -6.01
C ALA A 490 -1.66 -16.29 -4.54
N THR A 491 -1.17 -17.48 -4.17
CA THR A 491 -1.31 -18.03 -2.81
C THR A 491 -0.43 -17.26 -1.83
N THR A 492 0.82 -17.03 -2.21
CA THR A 492 1.77 -16.21 -1.43
C THR A 492 1.26 -14.78 -1.26
N LEU A 493 0.71 -14.19 -2.34
CA LEU A 493 0.09 -12.85 -2.28
C LEU A 493 -1.09 -12.82 -1.32
N SER A 494 -2.04 -13.76 -1.45
CA SER A 494 -3.23 -13.84 -0.60
C SER A 494 -2.85 -13.99 0.88
N SER A 495 -1.90 -14.87 1.20
CA SER A 495 -1.39 -15.06 2.56
C SER A 495 -0.72 -13.81 3.12
N TYR A 496 0.04 -13.10 2.29
CA TYR A 496 0.68 -11.85 2.68
C TYR A 496 -0.36 -10.74 2.94
N LEU A 497 -1.32 -10.56 2.04
CA LEU A 497 -2.38 -9.56 2.21
C LEU A 497 -3.22 -9.85 3.47
N ALA A 498 -3.51 -11.12 3.77
CA ALA A 498 -4.19 -11.50 5.00
C ALA A 498 -3.42 -11.12 6.27
N SER A 499 -2.09 -11.01 6.21
CA SER A 499 -1.24 -10.63 7.34
C SER A 499 -1.23 -9.12 7.65
N LEU A 500 -1.73 -8.27 6.74
CA LEU A 500 -1.82 -6.82 6.98
C LEU A 500 -2.77 -6.53 8.15
N LYS A 501 -2.32 -5.77 9.15
CA LYS A 501 -3.12 -5.44 10.34
C LYS A 501 -3.12 -3.93 10.56
N PRO A 502 -4.30 -3.32 10.72
CA PRO A 502 -4.39 -1.90 11.05
C PRO A 502 -3.81 -1.58 12.43
N ALA A 503 -2.91 -0.62 12.49
CA ALA A 503 -2.33 -0.11 13.73
C ALA A 503 -1.58 1.21 13.53
N GLY A 504 -1.53 2.06 14.54
CA GLY A 504 -0.75 3.28 14.56
C GLY A 504 -1.37 4.45 13.81
N LEU A 505 -0.59 5.51 13.68
CA LEU A 505 -0.96 6.79 13.07
C LEU A 505 -0.35 6.93 11.67
N THR A 506 -0.70 8.02 10.95
CA THR A 506 -0.50 8.15 9.50
C THR A 506 0.72 9.01 9.16
N TYR A 507 1.85 8.35 8.93
CA TYR A 507 3.12 8.96 8.53
C TYR A 507 3.43 8.65 7.06
N HIS A 508 2.85 9.40 6.16
CA HIS A 508 2.92 9.20 4.70
C HIS A 508 4.35 9.20 4.16
N ASP A 509 5.21 10.11 4.67
CA ASP A 509 6.58 10.31 4.20
C ASP A 509 7.44 9.06 4.38
N VAL A 510 7.32 8.37 5.50
CA VAL A 510 8.11 7.17 5.80
C VAL A 510 7.74 6.01 4.88
N GLY A 511 6.44 5.78 4.68
CA GLY A 511 5.95 4.75 3.75
C GLY A 511 6.41 5.00 2.32
N PHE A 512 6.23 6.23 1.84
CA PHE A 512 6.60 6.62 0.48
C PHE A 512 8.12 6.54 0.24
N LEU A 513 8.92 7.02 1.19
CA LEU A 513 10.38 6.96 1.17
C LEU A 513 10.88 5.51 1.01
N TRP A 514 10.34 4.58 1.81
CA TRP A 514 10.74 3.18 1.72
C TRP A 514 10.24 2.50 0.47
N GLY A 515 9.07 2.90 -0.05
CA GLY A 515 8.63 2.50 -1.38
C GLY A 515 9.64 2.86 -2.47
N LEU A 516 10.18 4.09 -2.43
CA LEU A 516 11.21 4.53 -3.37
C LEU A 516 12.53 3.78 -3.18
N ARG A 517 12.99 3.57 -1.94
CA ARG A 517 14.24 2.84 -1.65
C ARG A 517 14.19 1.40 -2.17
N LEU A 518 13.07 0.71 -1.98
CA LEU A 518 12.88 -0.65 -2.47
C LEU A 518 12.69 -0.74 -3.98
N LEU A 519 12.28 0.35 -4.63
CA LEU A 519 12.07 0.41 -6.07
C LEU A 519 13.30 0.91 -6.85
N SER A 520 14.20 1.63 -6.19
CA SER A 520 15.32 2.30 -6.84
C SER A 520 16.30 1.30 -7.48
N ALA A 521 16.73 1.61 -8.71
CA ALA A 521 17.77 0.86 -9.42
C ALA A 521 19.19 1.34 -9.12
N GLN A 522 19.35 2.37 -8.29
CA GLN A 522 20.64 3.01 -7.97
C GLN A 522 21.00 2.90 -6.49
N GLY A 523 20.06 2.52 -5.64
CA GLY A 523 20.21 2.52 -4.19
C GLY A 523 20.58 1.18 -3.58
N LEU A 524 20.04 0.95 -2.39
CA LEU A 524 20.32 -0.20 -1.53
C LEU A 524 20.17 -1.57 -2.21
N PHE A 525 19.22 -1.68 -3.13
CA PHE A 525 18.86 -2.90 -3.84
C PHE A 525 19.15 -2.81 -5.34
N ALA A 526 20.12 -1.97 -5.73
CA ALA A 526 20.48 -1.73 -7.13
C ALA A 526 20.78 -3.01 -7.89
N SER A 527 21.51 -3.95 -7.29
CA SER A 527 21.86 -5.23 -7.94
C SER A 527 20.64 -6.10 -8.25
N GLU A 528 19.56 -5.98 -7.46
CA GLU A 528 18.33 -6.74 -7.63
C GLU A 528 17.34 -6.02 -8.57
N ASN A 529 17.45 -4.70 -8.71
CA ASN A 529 16.46 -3.85 -9.39
C ASN A 529 16.88 -3.41 -10.81
N GLN A 530 17.90 -4.04 -11.39
CA GLN A 530 18.28 -3.78 -12.76
C GLN A 530 17.22 -4.27 -13.76
N ALA A 531 17.11 -3.56 -14.88
CA ALA A 531 16.32 -4.02 -16.00
C ALA A 531 16.94 -5.30 -16.58
N PRO A 532 16.13 -6.24 -17.10
CA PRO A 532 16.67 -7.35 -17.87
C PRO A 532 17.46 -6.84 -19.08
N LEU A 533 18.54 -7.52 -19.42
CA LEU A 533 19.44 -7.09 -20.50
C LEU A 533 18.65 -6.89 -21.82
N GLY A 534 18.83 -5.73 -22.45
CA GLY A 534 18.19 -5.41 -23.72
C GLY A 534 16.68 -5.09 -23.64
N SER A 535 16.07 -5.03 -22.44
CA SER A 535 14.64 -4.76 -22.31
C SER A 535 14.35 -3.46 -21.54
N LYS A 536 13.21 -2.84 -21.86
CA LYS A 536 12.70 -1.71 -21.10
C LYS A 536 11.98 -2.21 -19.85
N LEU A 537 12.14 -1.48 -18.75
CA LEU A 537 11.49 -1.76 -17.47
C LEU A 537 10.73 -0.53 -16.99
N ALA A 538 9.41 -0.66 -16.87
CA ALA A 538 8.58 0.38 -16.28
C ALA A 538 8.58 0.22 -14.74
N ARG A 539 8.66 1.34 -14.03
CA ARG A 539 8.58 1.36 -12.55
C ARG A 539 7.36 2.13 -12.11
N HIS A 540 6.52 1.47 -11.34
CA HIS A 540 5.28 2.01 -10.81
C HIS A 540 5.30 1.97 -9.29
N LEU A 541 4.95 3.10 -8.67
CA LEU A 541 4.70 3.18 -7.25
C LEU A 541 3.22 3.51 -7.06
N ILE A 542 2.48 2.62 -6.39
CA ILE A 542 1.06 2.79 -6.07
C ILE A 542 0.99 3.16 -4.59
N PHE A 543 0.73 4.43 -4.33
CA PHE A 543 0.56 4.99 -2.99
C PHE A 543 -0.93 5.08 -2.65
N MET A 544 -1.35 4.39 -1.60
CA MET A 544 -2.72 4.40 -1.13
C MET A 544 -2.77 4.85 0.32
N THR A 545 -3.71 5.75 0.62
CA THR A 545 -4.03 6.22 1.97
C THR A 545 -5.53 6.37 2.14
N ASP A 546 -6.02 6.15 3.37
CA ASP A 546 -7.43 6.31 3.76
C ASP A 546 -7.68 7.54 4.63
N GLY A 547 -6.64 8.33 4.91
CA GLY A 547 -6.75 9.48 5.80
C GLY A 547 -5.80 10.63 5.46
N GLN A 548 -5.94 11.67 6.25
CA GLN A 548 -4.99 12.76 6.31
C GLN A 548 -3.78 12.35 7.15
N THR A 549 -2.68 13.09 7.01
CA THR A 549 -1.53 12.95 7.90
C THR A 549 -1.97 13.12 9.35
N GLU A 550 -1.69 12.14 10.18
CA GLU A 550 -1.96 12.19 11.62
C GLU A 550 -0.74 11.73 12.39
N THR A 551 -0.23 12.59 13.28
CA THR A 551 0.94 12.31 14.12
C THR A 551 0.63 12.64 15.59
N HIS A 552 1.44 12.08 16.48
CA HIS A 552 1.38 12.40 17.89
C HIS A 552 2.78 12.48 18.50
N VAL A 553 3.08 13.59 19.18
CA VAL A 553 4.45 13.87 19.67
C VAL A 553 4.92 12.93 20.78
N ALA A 554 3.99 12.28 21.48
CA ALA A 554 4.28 11.33 22.55
C ALA A 554 4.27 9.86 22.06
N ASP A 555 3.96 9.60 20.79
CA ASP A 555 4.06 8.27 20.19
C ASP A 555 5.48 8.04 19.66
N TYR A 556 5.91 6.79 19.72
CA TYR A 556 7.19 6.38 19.17
C TYR A 556 7.04 6.08 17.67
N ASP A 557 7.76 6.79 16.86
CA ASP A 557 7.70 6.71 15.40
C ASP A 557 9.09 6.39 14.79
N ALA A 558 9.19 6.44 13.47
CA ALA A 558 10.45 6.22 12.75
C ALA A 558 11.56 7.25 13.09
N TYR A 559 11.26 8.28 13.87
CA TYR A 559 12.22 9.31 14.31
C TYR A 559 12.41 9.34 15.84
N GLY A 560 12.04 8.26 16.50
CA GLY A 560 12.08 8.15 17.95
C GLY A 560 10.85 8.75 18.62
N LEU A 561 11.02 9.28 19.82
CA LEU A 561 9.97 9.96 20.58
C LEU A 561 10.07 11.47 20.32
N SER A 562 9.22 11.98 19.44
CA SER A 562 9.33 13.35 18.93
C SER A 562 9.39 14.43 20.01
N ALA A 563 8.67 14.24 21.13
CA ALA A 563 8.71 15.16 22.28
C ALA A 563 10.11 15.26 22.92
N LEU A 564 10.92 14.23 22.85
CA LEU A 564 12.26 14.17 23.46
C LEU A 564 13.40 14.22 22.42
N ASP A 565 13.31 13.43 21.34
CA ASP A 565 14.38 13.29 20.35
C ASP A 565 14.45 14.47 19.38
N ARG A 566 13.31 15.10 19.09
CA ARG A 566 13.20 16.35 18.28
C ARG A 566 14.00 16.32 16.98
N ARG A 567 14.06 15.16 16.33
CA ARG A 567 14.94 14.94 15.17
C ARG A 567 14.50 15.71 13.93
N ARG A 568 13.21 16.05 13.82
CA ARG A 568 12.61 16.79 12.71
C ARG A 568 12.14 18.19 13.08
N THR A 569 12.15 18.53 14.36
CA THR A 569 11.61 19.79 14.90
C THR A 569 12.68 20.54 15.67
N PRO A 570 12.54 21.86 15.88
CA PRO A 570 13.52 22.64 16.64
C PRO A 570 13.73 22.07 18.05
N ALA A 571 14.99 21.99 18.48
CA ALA A 571 15.36 21.48 19.81
C ALA A 571 14.92 22.40 20.96
N THR A 572 14.60 23.67 20.68
CA THR A 572 14.38 24.73 21.67
C THR A 572 12.98 24.73 22.28
N ARG A 573 12.01 24.05 21.67
CA ARG A 573 10.63 23.98 22.15
C ARG A 573 9.96 22.66 21.83
N LEU A 574 8.89 22.32 22.55
CA LEU A 574 8.08 21.17 22.25
C LEU A 574 7.39 21.33 20.88
N PRO A 575 7.42 20.30 20.03
CA PRO A 575 6.64 20.29 18.79
C PRO A 575 5.15 20.12 19.10
N THR A 576 4.30 20.56 18.19
CA THR A 576 2.87 20.24 18.19
C THR A 576 2.57 19.16 17.16
N ALA A 577 1.44 18.46 17.30
CA ALA A 577 0.99 17.50 16.29
C ALA A 577 0.80 18.17 14.91
N GLY A 578 0.23 19.39 14.88
CA GLY A 578 0.06 20.14 13.63
C GLY A 578 1.37 20.49 12.92
N GLU A 579 2.43 20.84 13.68
CA GLU A 579 3.76 21.05 13.09
C GLU A 579 4.34 19.76 12.51
N GLN A 580 4.19 18.65 13.23
CA GLN A 580 4.64 17.35 12.71
C GLN A 580 3.88 16.93 11.47
N ASN A 581 2.54 17.10 11.45
CA ASN A 581 1.73 16.82 10.26
C ASN A 581 2.24 17.63 9.06
N SER A 582 2.46 18.94 9.23
CA SER A 582 3.00 19.80 8.17
C SER A 582 4.38 19.35 7.68
N LEU A 583 5.24 18.88 8.57
CA LEU A 583 6.56 18.36 8.21
C LEU A 583 6.45 17.05 7.41
N VAL A 584 5.61 16.13 7.82
CA VAL A 584 5.36 14.88 7.08
C VAL A 584 4.84 15.18 5.67
N GLU A 585 3.92 16.15 5.53
CA GLU A 585 3.37 16.56 4.25
C GLU A 585 4.41 17.22 3.33
N GLN A 586 5.24 18.12 3.86
CA GLN A 586 6.33 18.75 3.09
C GLN A 586 7.33 17.70 2.60
N ARG A 587 7.70 16.75 3.45
CA ARG A 587 8.62 15.66 3.12
C ARG A 587 8.02 14.73 2.07
N LEU A 588 6.74 14.37 2.20
CA LEU A 588 6.02 13.61 1.17
C LEU A 588 6.05 14.35 -0.18
N GLY A 589 5.68 15.63 -0.19
CA GLY A 589 5.68 16.44 -1.43
C GLY A 589 7.04 16.45 -2.11
N SER A 590 8.11 16.60 -1.34
CA SER A 590 9.48 16.57 -1.84
C SER A 590 9.88 15.18 -2.39
N LEU A 591 9.52 14.11 -1.69
CA LEU A 591 9.77 12.73 -2.16
C LEU A 591 9.01 12.40 -3.45
N CYS A 592 7.80 12.95 -3.64
CA CYS A 592 7.05 12.81 -4.88
C CYS A 592 7.78 13.43 -6.07
N LEU A 593 8.47 14.56 -5.87
CA LEU A 593 9.33 15.16 -6.91
C LEU A 593 10.52 14.26 -7.25
N VAL A 594 11.17 13.69 -6.22
CA VAL A 594 12.27 12.73 -6.41
C VAL A 594 11.80 11.50 -7.19
N ALA A 595 10.62 10.95 -6.87
CA ALA A 595 10.04 9.82 -7.60
C ALA A 595 9.90 10.11 -9.11
N LYS A 596 9.31 11.26 -9.43
CA LYS A 596 9.11 11.71 -10.82
C LYS A 596 10.45 11.96 -11.53
N ALA A 597 11.40 12.60 -10.86
CA ALA A 597 12.74 12.83 -11.40
C ALA A 597 13.49 11.53 -11.71
N LYS A 598 13.22 10.46 -10.97
CA LYS A 598 13.75 9.11 -11.21
C LYS A 598 12.98 8.32 -12.28
N GLY A 599 11.98 8.92 -12.93
CA GLY A 599 11.18 8.26 -13.96
C GLY A 599 10.21 7.21 -13.41
N VAL A 600 9.87 7.28 -12.13
CA VAL A 600 8.86 6.41 -11.51
C VAL A 600 7.47 6.98 -11.80
N THR A 601 6.58 6.16 -12.33
CA THR A 601 5.16 6.51 -12.46
C THR A 601 4.49 6.36 -11.10
N VAL A 602 4.06 7.47 -10.54
CA VAL A 602 3.39 7.52 -9.23
C VAL A 602 1.89 7.52 -9.42
N TRP A 603 1.23 6.52 -8.86
CA TRP A 603 -0.22 6.41 -8.76
C TRP A 603 -0.63 6.74 -7.34
N VAL A 604 -1.65 7.55 -7.16
CA VAL A 604 -2.17 7.91 -5.84
C VAL A 604 -3.63 7.55 -5.74
N ILE A 605 -4.00 6.86 -4.67
CA ILE A 605 -5.40 6.51 -4.37
C ILE A 605 -5.74 7.08 -2.99
N ALA A 606 -6.68 8.03 -2.95
CA ALA A 606 -7.33 8.50 -1.73
C ALA A 606 -8.59 7.65 -1.50
N PHE A 607 -8.61 6.84 -0.43
CA PHE A 607 -9.68 5.89 -0.15
C PHE A 607 -10.47 6.26 1.09
N GLY A 608 -11.77 6.57 0.93
CA GLY A 608 -12.61 7.06 2.02
C GLY A 608 -12.26 8.47 2.50
N THR A 609 -11.35 9.14 1.81
CA THR A 609 -10.91 10.52 2.06
C THR A 609 -10.83 11.28 0.75
N SER A 610 -10.76 12.62 0.83
CA SER A 610 -10.69 13.47 -0.36
C SER A 610 -9.27 13.57 -0.91
N LEU A 611 -9.16 13.67 -2.23
CA LEU A 611 -7.89 13.89 -2.92
C LEU A 611 -7.40 15.33 -2.69
N THR A 612 -6.48 15.51 -1.74
CA THR A 612 -5.90 16.83 -1.43
C THR A 612 -5.00 17.34 -2.55
N PRO A 613 -4.70 18.66 -2.61
CA PRO A 613 -3.71 19.20 -3.56
C PRO A 613 -2.34 18.54 -3.45
N LEU A 614 -1.90 18.17 -2.23
CA LEU A 614 -0.65 17.44 -2.00
C LEU A 614 -0.70 16.05 -2.66
N LEU A 615 -1.75 15.27 -2.39
CA LEU A 615 -1.91 13.92 -2.94
C LEU A 615 -2.05 13.94 -4.47
N SER A 616 -2.86 14.88 -5.00
CA SER A 616 -3.00 15.09 -6.42
C SER A 616 -1.67 15.52 -7.09
N GLY A 617 -0.94 16.46 -6.45
CA GLY A 617 0.37 16.89 -6.89
C GLY A 617 1.46 15.81 -6.80
N CYS A 618 1.31 14.84 -5.89
CA CYS A 618 2.21 13.69 -5.76
C CYS A 618 2.09 12.75 -6.96
N ALA A 619 0.90 12.51 -7.44
CA ALA A 619 0.68 11.62 -8.57
C ALA A 619 1.37 12.12 -9.86
N THR A 620 1.72 11.20 -10.74
CA THR A 620 2.00 11.52 -12.14
C THR A 620 0.71 12.07 -12.77
N GLN A 621 0.82 13.01 -13.70
CA GLN A 621 -0.35 13.67 -14.29
C GLN A 621 -1.37 12.64 -14.79
N GLY A 622 -2.63 12.77 -14.34
CA GLY A 622 -3.73 11.87 -14.68
C GLY A 622 -3.71 10.50 -13.96
N HIS A 623 -2.88 10.34 -12.89
CA HIS A 623 -2.72 9.10 -12.15
C HIS A 623 -3.17 9.20 -10.67
N ALA A 624 -4.04 10.16 -10.37
CA ALA A 624 -4.66 10.33 -9.05
C ALA A 624 -6.12 9.84 -9.08
N PHE A 625 -6.54 9.13 -8.05
CA PHE A 625 -7.87 8.56 -7.90
C PHE A 625 -8.44 8.88 -6.52
N GLU A 626 -9.72 9.18 -6.48
CA GLU A 626 -10.51 9.24 -5.26
C GLU A 626 -11.50 8.08 -5.28
N ALA A 627 -11.55 7.30 -4.21
CA ALA A 627 -12.44 6.17 -4.05
C ALA A 627 -13.19 6.31 -2.72
N LYS A 628 -14.51 6.47 -2.76
CA LYS A 628 -15.35 6.71 -1.59
C LYS A 628 -15.78 5.44 -0.86
N ASN A 629 -15.74 4.31 -1.56
CA ASN A 629 -16.18 3.01 -1.09
C ASN A 629 -15.37 1.88 -1.73
N ALA A 630 -15.60 0.65 -1.27
CA ALA A 630 -14.88 -0.54 -1.72
C ALA A 630 -15.00 -0.79 -3.24
N ALA A 631 -16.16 -0.54 -3.83
CA ALA A 631 -16.39 -0.73 -5.25
C ALA A 631 -15.60 0.28 -6.10
N GLU A 632 -15.52 1.54 -5.68
CA GLU A 632 -14.72 2.56 -6.34
C GLU A 632 -13.21 2.28 -6.19
N LEU A 633 -12.79 1.75 -5.05
CA LEU A 633 -11.39 1.31 -4.85
C LEU A 633 -11.02 0.19 -5.84
N GLU A 634 -11.89 -0.82 -5.97
CA GLU A 634 -11.69 -1.91 -6.93
C GLU A 634 -11.64 -1.39 -8.37
N ALA A 635 -12.51 -0.45 -8.73
CA ALA A 635 -12.53 0.19 -10.03
C ALA A 635 -11.22 0.97 -10.29
N ALA A 636 -10.71 1.72 -9.30
CA ALA A 636 -9.44 2.44 -9.41
C ALA A 636 -8.26 1.48 -9.65
N PHE A 637 -8.14 0.42 -8.88
CA PHE A 637 -7.11 -0.60 -9.08
C PHE A 637 -7.22 -1.29 -10.44
N SER A 638 -8.45 -1.59 -10.90
CA SER A 638 -8.69 -2.17 -12.23
C SER A 638 -8.26 -1.21 -13.35
N ASP A 639 -8.54 0.08 -13.21
CA ASP A 639 -8.13 1.09 -14.20
C ASP A 639 -6.60 1.25 -14.24
N ILE A 640 -5.94 1.29 -13.09
CA ILE A 640 -4.48 1.29 -13.00
C ILE A 640 -3.89 0.07 -13.71
N ALA A 641 -4.41 -1.13 -13.45
CA ALA A 641 -3.94 -2.35 -14.10
C ALA A 641 -4.08 -2.30 -15.62
N LYS A 642 -5.22 -1.77 -16.11
CA LYS A 642 -5.45 -1.59 -17.56
C LYS A 642 -4.52 -0.57 -18.19
N ARG A 643 -4.15 0.50 -17.48
CA ARG A 643 -3.22 1.52 -17.98
C ARG A 643 -1.76 1.06 -17.96
N ILE A 644 -1.38 0.22 -17.01
CA ILE A 644 -0.04 -0.41 -16.98
C ILE A 644 0.12 -1.37 -18.17
N SER A 645 -0.96 -2.06 -18.58
CA SER A 645 -0.97 -2.94 -19.75
C SER A 645 -1.16 -2.15 -21.04
N HIS A 646 -0.08 -1.95 -21.81
CA HIS A 646 -0.14 -1.21 -23.08
C HIS A 646 -0.69 -2.04 -24.23
N LEU A 647 -1.49 -1.41 -25.12
CA LEU A 647 -1.90 -1.98 -26.40
C LEU A 647 -0.78 -1.77 -27.45
N ARG A 648 -0.42 -2.82 -28.16
CA ARG A 648 0.56 -2.79 -29.26
C ARG A 648 -0.02 -3.41 -30.53
N LEU A 649 0.31 -2.79 -31.68
CA LEU A 649 0.13 -3.42 -32.97
C LEU A 649 1.28 -4.40 -33.21
N VAL A 650 0.95 -5.63 -33.55
CA VAL A 650 1.89 -6.64 -34.02
C VAL A 650 1.77 -6.69 -35.55
N ARG A 651 2.88 -6.44 -36.25
CA ARG A 651 2.95 -6.47 -37.73
C ARG A 651 3.50 -7.80 -38.20
#